data_39d4ac3e717abef25b5b8be61860655c
#
_entry.id   39d4ac3e717abef25b5b8be61860655c
#
_cell.length_a   1.000
_cell.length_b   1.000
_cell.length_c   1.000
_cell.angle_alpha   90.00
_cell.angle_beta   90.00
_cell.angle_gamma   90.00
#
_symmetry.space_group_name_H-M   'P 1'
#
loop_
_entity.id
_entity.type
_entity.pdbx_description
1 polymer ?
#
loop_
_entity_poly.entity_id
_entity_poly.type
_entity_poly.pdbx_seq_one_letter_code
_entity_poly.pdbx_strand_id
1 'polypeptide(L)'
;MAEKNVSKVKNVVLVGQGGVGKTMLAEAMLHLTGATTRLGGHAGTKPTLDYDSQESERGFSISTTIAPITWENTRINVLDAPCYPDFVGDAYSAMSAVETALFVVDAASGPGTITTRLWFAAEDLSLCRALFINRLDRPDADYETAMAMLQDRFGSSLGAVTIPMGSGEAFSGIIDVVHQKARKLIDGKPEVTDIPAEFQAEAEAARAALTELVVEADDELMMRYLEGGEITQEELEGLLGKALMERIFVPVFSGSCVREEGVISLLDAVDGWFPTMSDFGRIPLVNGEQLDISPDDERPVAFAFKSLQDPQNGKLTFVKVLAGTVSAGSELINARTRKPERLSHLYRMCGKETADVSTAAAGDIVVVPKLEAMTGDTLSVTGKVEAAAFRFPNSLYRTAIEPDERGTEGKLFAFLEKAADADPTLKVERDEDTGQTIVSAIGEAQVAVLLERLEQRAGVSAHKVALRIPYRETIRRVASAQGRHKKQTGGSGQYGDCWLRIEPNPDAGYEFVDEIVGGHIPRGFIPAIDKGVQETMREGVLAGYPMIDVKVAVYEGSYHPVDSNEMAFKTAARIGFQKAVDQAEPVLLEPMAHLEITVPDSYAGSVMGDVSASRGRVEGMSSGTGVSAGETTIKATIPYAEVTDYATRLRSLSRGTGEYTVELAGYEQVPHDIQARLAAEYAERRAAGER
;
A
#
# COMPACT_ATOMS: atom_id res chain seq x y z
N MET A 1 1.68 35.56 4.08
CA MET A 1 2.79 36.20 3.34
C MET A 1 2.25 36.66 2.00
N ALA A 2 2.62 37.86 1.51
CA ALA A 2 2.22 38.28 0.16
C ALA A 2 2.82 37.28 -0.85
N GLU A 3 1.99 36.75 -1.77
CA GLU A 3 2.48 35.89 -2.86
C GLU A 3 3.56 36.70 -3.65
N LYS A 4 4.80 36.28 -3.55
CA LYS A 4 5.82 36.67 -4.52
C LYS A 4 5.33 36.19 -5.89
N ASN A 5 5.62 36.98 -6.93
CA ASN A 5 5.25 36.62 -8.32
C ASN A 5 5.95 35.30 -8.68
N VAL A 6 5.25 34.19 -8.50
CA VAL A 6 5.74 32.83 -8.82
C VAL A 6 5.52 32.61 -10.31
N SER A 7 6.59 32.39 -11.07
CA SER A 7 6.55 32.17 -12.50
C SER A 7 6.53 30.67 -12.88
N LYS A 8 7.05 29.80 -12.00
CA LYS A 8 7.20 28.37 -12.23
C LYS A 8 6.75 27.57 -10.98
N VAL A 9 6.24 26.37 -11.21
CA VAL A 9 5.94 25.41 -10.14
C VAL A 9 6.67 24.11 -10.44
N LYS A 10 7.43 23.61 -9.48
CA LYS A 10 8.15 22.34 -9.54
C LYS A 10 7.77 21.46 -8.37
N ASN A 11 7.64 20.17 -8.62
CA ASN A 11 7.21 19.22 -7.60
C ASN A 11 8.29 18.14 -7.44
N VAL A 12 8.72 17.94 -6.22
CA VAL A 12 9.78 16.99 -5.87
C VAL A 12 9.32 16.15 -4.69
N VAL A 13 9.42 14.83 -4.81
CA VAL A 13 9.20 13.93 -3.68
C VAL A 13 10.54 13.46 -3.10
N LEU A 14 10.66 13.50 -1.78
CA LEU A 14 11.80 12.95 -1.07
C LEU A 14 11.52 11.48 -0.73
N VAL A 15 12.33 10.59 -1.26
CA VAL A 15 12.24 9.15 -1.08
C VAL A 15 13.59 8.55 -0.66
N GLY A 16 13.59 7.31 -0.18
CA GLY A 16 14.79 6.62 0.27
C GLY A 16 14.56 5.79 1.53
N GLN A 17 15.57 5.10 2.01
CA GLN A 17 15.46 4.25 3.20
C GLN A 17 14.97 5.04 4.42
N GLY A 18 14.31 4.37 5.38
CA GLY A 18 13.97 4.97 6.67
C GLY A 18 15.20 5.48 7.42
N GLY A 19 15.10 6.67 8.02
CA GLY A 19 16.16 7.23 8.87
C GLY A 19 17.33 7.91 8.15
N VAL A 20 17.36 8.01 6.81
CA VAL A 20 18.47 8.66 6.05
C VAL A 20 18.45 10.19 6.09
N GLY A 21 17.38 10.80 6.63
CA GLY A 21 17.29 12.26 6.81
C GLY A 21 16.44 13.00 5.77
N LYS A 22 15.43 12.36 5.16
CA LYS A 22 14.48 12.99 4.23
C LYS A 22 13.77 14.20 4.83
N THR A 23 13.10 13.99 5.96
CA THR A 23 12.43 15.06 6.71
C THR A 23 13.41 16.17 7.11
N MET A 24 14.65 15.81 7.51
CA MET A 24 15.69 16.80 7.80
C MET A 24 16.09 17.62 6.56
N LEU A 25 16.10 17.01 5.37
CA LEU A 25 16.35 17.74 4.12
C LEU A 25 15.21 18.72 3.83
N ALA A 26 13.96 18.29 3.97
CA ALA A 26 12.80 19.17 3.80
C ALA A 26 12.79 20.33 4.82
N GLU A 27 13.10 20.04 6.10
CA GLU A 27 13.22 21.07 7.15
C GLU A 27 14.37 22.05 6.88
N ALA A 28 15.50 21.57 6.36
CA ALA A 28 16.62 22.43 5.94
C ALA A 28 16.23 23.34 4.76
N MET A 29 15.48 22.81 3.78
CA MET A 29 14.92 23.61 2.68
C MET A 29 13.95 24.67 3.20
N LEU A 30 13.05 24.33 4.13
CA LEU A 30 12.12 25.29 4.76
C LEU A 30 12.87 26.40 5.52
N HIS A 31 13.93 26.04 6.24
CA HIS A 31 14.71 27.00 7.00
C HIS A 31 15.51 27.96 6.10
N LEU A 32 16.26 27.41 5.13
CA LEU A 32 17.07 28.20 4.21
C LEU A 32 16.26 29.14 3.31
N THR A 33 15.02 28.77 2.98
CA THR A 33 14.10 29.64 2.23
C THR A 33 13.39 30.66 3.10
N GLY A 34 13.60 30.62 4.43
CA GLY A 34 12.96 31.51 5.40
C GLY A 34 11.47 31.20 5.63
N ALA A 35 10.98 30.03 5.20
CA ALA A 35 9.64 29.55 5.50
C ALA A 35 9.48 29.21 6.99
N THR A 36 10.57 28.75 7.63
CA THR A 36 10.67 28.58 9.08
C THR A 36 11.81 29.44 9.65
N THR A 37 11.71 29.77 10.93
CA THR A 37 12.73 30.58 11.62
C THR A 37 13.79 29.73 12.31
N ARG A 38 13.63 28.43 12.36
CA ARG A 38 14.53 27.46 13.01
C ARG A 38 14.50 26.15 12.22
N LEU A 39 15.63 25.47 12.23
CA LEU A 39 15.75 24.13 11.66
C LEU A 39 14.96 23.13 12.51
N GLY A 40 13.89 22.58 11.97
CA GLY A 40 13.06 21.57 12.62
C GLY A 40 13.79 20.24 12.76
N GLY A 41 13.45 19.44 13.78
CA GLY A 41 14.07 18.12 14.00
C GLY A 41 15.50 18.13 14.53
N HIS A 42 16.07 19.32 14.76
CA HIS A 42 17.43 19.49 15.28
C HIS A 42 17.45 20.20 16.63
N ALA A 43 18.39 19.83 17.50
CA ALA A 43 18.63 20.48 18.82
C ALA A 43 17.36 20.64 19.70
N GLY A 44 16.44 19.67 19.67
CA GLY A 44 15.20 19.68 20.46
C GLY A 44 14.05 20.50 19.84
N THR A 45 14.22 21.04 18.65
CA THR A 45 13.16 21.70 17.88
C THR A 45 12.26 20.62 17.23
N LYS A 46 10.93 20.73 17.39
CA LYS A 46 10.01 19.80 16.70
C LYS A 46 10.04 20.05 15.19
N PRO A 47 10.01 18.99 14.37
CA PRO A 47 9.84 19.14 12.94
C PRO A 47 8.50 19.82 12.60
N THR A 48 8.48 20.60 11.53
CA THR A 48 7.27 21.21 10.98
C THR A 48 6.42 20.15 10.27
N LEU A 49 7.09 19.18 9.64
CA LEU A 49 6.49 18.18 8.78
C LEU A 49 6.01 16.93 9.55
N ASP A 50 6.75 16.45 10.54
CA ASP A 50 6.33 15.34 11.43
C ASP A 50 5.49 15.89 12.60
N TYR A 51 4.29 16.34 12.31
CA TYR A 51 3.40 16.97 13.30
C TYR A 51 2.41 15.97 13.96
N ASP A 52 2.24 14.77 13.44
CA ASP A 52 1.42 13.72 14.05
C ASP A 52 2.13 13.19 15.31
N SER A 53 1.39 13.07 16.41
CA SER A 53 1.92 12.53 17.67
C SER A 53 2.51 11.14 17.50
N GLN A 54 1.88 10.31 16.65
CA GLN A 54 2.31 8.95 16.38
C GLN A 54 3.65 8.89 15.62
N GLU A 55 3.93 9.87 14.75
CA GLU A 55 5.22 9.99 14.07
C GLU A 55 6.32 10.37 15.06
N SER A 56 6.03 11.35 15.93
CA SER A 56 6.96 11.78 16.98
C SER A 56 7.29 10.67 17.98
N GLU A 57 6.29 9.85 18.38
CA GLU A 57 6.46 8.75 19.32
C GLU A 57 7.25 7.58 18.72
N ARG A 58 7.05 7.30 17.44
CA ARG A 58 7.71 6.21 16.72
C ARG A 58 9.06 6.58 16.12
N GLY A 59 9.33 7.88 15.92
CA GLY A 59 10.55 8.39 15.32
C GLY A 59 10.67 8.13 13.83
N PHE A 60 9.54 7.97 13.13
CA PHE A 60 9.48 7.87 11.66
C PHE A 60 8.15 8.40 11.11
N SER A 61 8.18 8.91 9.88
CA SER A 61 7.00 9.45 9.20
C SER A 61 6.03 8.33 8.79
N ILE A 62 4.74 8.55 9.00
CA ILE A 62 3.65 7.62 8.67
C ILE A 62 2.91 8.08 7.40
N SER A 63 2.87 9.39 7.16
CA SER A 63 2.09 9.99 6.10
C SER A 63 2.91 11.02 5.34
N THR A 64 2.72 11.12 4.02
CA THR A 64 3.35 12.17 3.21
C THR A 64 2.88 13.54 3.66
N THR A 65 3.82 14.44 3.89
CA THR A 65 3.58 15.85 4.17
C THR A 65 4.11 16.73 3.04
N ILE A 66 3.57 17.94 2.90
CA ILE A 66 3.96 18.88 1.85
C ILE A 66 4.59 20.10 2.48
N ALA A 67 5.73 20.53 1.92
CA ALA A 67 6.43 21.75 2.22
C ALA A 67 6.49 22.62 0.96
N PRO A 68 5.55 23.55 0.74
CA PRO A 68 5.65 24.51 -0.35
C PRO A 68 6.66 25.60 0.04
N ILE A 69 7.75 25.66 -0.69
CA ILE A 69 8.79 26.67 -0.50
C ILE A 69 8.88 27.58 -1.72
N THR A 70 9.42 28.76 -1.55
CA THR A 70 9.72 29.68 -2.67
C THR A 70 11.21 29.93 -2.71
N TRP A 71 11.84 29.57 -3.81
CA TRP A 71 13.24 29.85 -4.09
C TRP A 71 13.32 30.68 -5.37
N GLU A 72 13.98 31.79 -5.32
CA GLU A 72 13.98 32.80 -6.38
C GLU A 72 12.55 33.15 -6.85
N ASN A 73 12.18 32.80 -8.09
CA ASN A 73 10.86 33.00 -8.65
C ASN A 73 10.08 31.68 -8.85
N THR A 74 10.58 30.58 -8.32
CA THR A 74 9.99 29.24 -8.41
C THR A 74 9.35 28.82 -7.09
N ARG A 75 8.12 28.31 -7.15
CA ARG A 75 7.53 27.56 -6.06
C ARG A 75 7.91 26.09 -6.21
N ILE A 76 8.50 25.54 -5.19
CA ILE A 76 8.86 24.13 -5.13
C ILE A 76 7.96 23.48 -4.09
N ASN A 77 7.12 22.54 -4.51
CA ASN A 77 6.36 21.69 -3.62
C ASN A 77 7.23 20.48 -3.28
N VAL A 78 7.76 20.43 -2.08
CA VAL A 78 8.53 19.31 -1.56
C VAL A 78 7.58 18.37 -0.82
N LEU A 79 7.46 17.13 -1.29
CA LEU A 79 6.66 16.08 -0.66
C LEU A 79 7.60 15.20 0.14
N ASP A 80 7.53 15.25 1.47
CA ASP A 80 8.26 14.33 2.35
C ASP A 80 7.46 13.05 2.53
N ALA A 81 7.92 11.96 1.91
CA ALA A 81 7.19 10.69 1.87
C ALA A 81 7.70 9.70 2.93
N PRO A 82 6.80 8.98 3.62
CA PRO A 82 7.19 7.92 4.51
C PRO A 82 7.79 6.75 3.71
N CYS A 83 8.94 6.28 4.16
CA CYS A 83 9.63 5.16 3.53
C CYS A 83 9.93 4.03 4.53
N TYR A 84 9.11 3.90 5.56
CA TYR A 84 9.04 2.69 6.36
C TYR A 84 8.25 1.63 5.57
N PRO A 85 8.67 0.35 5.56
CA PRO A 85 8.07 -0.67 4.69
C PRO A 85 6.54 -0.75 4.73
N ASP A 86 5.94 -0.60 5.91
CA ASP A 86 4.49 -0.71 6.12
C ASP A 86 3.69 0.51 5.65
N PHE A 87 4.36 1.64 5.36
CA PHE A 87 3.75 2.90 4.91
C PHE A 87 4.22 3.31 3.51
N VAL A 88 4.94 2.44 2.82
CA VAL A 88 5.50 2.73 1.49
C VAL A 88 4.43 3.06 0.44
N GLY A 89 3.19 2.62 0.64
CA GLY A 89 2.06 2.97 -0.23
C GLY A 89 1.84 4.47 -0.36
N ASP A 90 2.07 5.22 0.71
CA ASP A 90 1.94 6.69 0.69
C ASP A 90 3.10 7.35 -0.11
N ALA A 91 4.28 6.72 -0.16
CA ALA A 91 5.37 7.16 -1.03
C ALA A 91 5.02 6.97 -2.52
N TYR A 92 4.40 5.84 -2.90
CA TYR A 92 3.90 5.63 -4.26
C TYR A 92 2.85 6.68 -4.65
N SER A 93 1.95 6.98 -3.71
CA SER A 93 0.94 8.03 -3.87
C SER A 93 1.60 9.40 -4.14
N ALA A 94 2.58 9.79 -3.34
CA ALA A 94 3.31 11.05 -3.51
C ALA A 94 4.09 11.11 -4.84
N MET A 95 4.72 9.99 -5.24
CA MET A 95 5.45 9.87 -6.51
C MET A 95 4.55 10.11 -7.73
N SER A 96 3.27 9.73 -7.66
CA SER A 96 2.30 9.96 -8.74
C SER A 96 1.94 11.43 -8.97
N ALA A 97 2.31 12.32 -8.05
CA ALA A 97 1.96 13.74 -8.08
C ALA A 97 3.13 14.67 -8.43
N VAL A 98 4.29 14.13 -8.76
CA VAL A 98 5.51 14.91 -8.97
C VAL A 98 6.19 14.61 -10.29
N GLU A 99 7.08 15.49 -10.72
CA GLU A 99 7.91 15.33 -11.91
C GLU A 99 9.26 14.70 -11.57
N THR A 100 9.75 14.88 -10.33
CA THR A 100 11.07 14.41 -9.93
C THR A 100 11.03 13.68 -8.59
N ALA A 101 11.66 12.51 -8.52
CA ALA A 101 11.94 11.79 -7.30
C ALA A 101 13.38 12.05 -6.85
N LEU A 102 13.56 12.67 -5.69
CA LEU A 102 14.85 12.92 -5.05
C LEU A 102 15.12 11.85 -4.00
N PHE A 103 16.08 10.99 -4.30
CA PHE A 103 16.49 9.89 -3.42
C PHE A 103 17.53 10.37 -2.41
N VAL A 104 17.18 10.33 -1.14
CA VAL A 104 18.12 10.64 -0.06
C VAL A 104 18.80 9.35 0.40
N VAL A 105 20.13 9.36 0.41
CA VAL A 105 20.96 8.20 0.77
C VAL A 105 21.94 8.59 1.86
N ASP A 106 22.20 7.70 2.79
CA ASP A 106 23.17 7.91 3.85
C ASP A 106 24.58 7.57 3.35
N ALA A 107 25.53 8.47 3.54
CA ALA A 107 26.93 8.32 3.09
C ALA A 107 27.66 7.13 3.72
N ALA A 108 27.19 6.60 4.86
CA ALA A 108 27.82 5.47 5.52
C ALA A 108 27.25 4.11 5.06
N SER A 109 25.94 4.06 4.73
CA SER A 109 25.25 2.79 4.46
C SER A 109 24.88 2.57 2.99
N GLY A 110 24.95 3.60 2.16
CA GLY A 110 24.54 3.51 0.76
C GLY A 110 23.04 3.25 0.56
N PRO A 111 22.62 2.75 -0.61
CA PRO A 111 21.21 2.52 -0.93
C PRO A 111 20.66 1.27 -0.23
N GLY A 112 19.56 1.43 0.52
CA GLY A 112 18.85 0.32 1.15
C GLY A 112 17.80 -0.32 0.23
N THR A 113 17.15 -1.39 0.72
CA THR A 113 16.13 -2.15 -0.04
C THR A 113 14.96 -1.28 -0.48
N ILE A 114 14.45 -0.41 0.41
CA ILE A 114 13.34 0.50 0.06
C ILE A 114 13.77 1.53 -0.98
N THR A 115 14.99 2.05 -0.88
CA THR A 115 15.56 2.96 -1.89
C THR A 115 15.55 2.29 -3.27
N THR A 116 16.02 1.04 -3.35
CA THR A 116 16.04 0.27 -4.59
C THR A 116 14.64 0.04 -5.16
N ARG A 117 13.70 -0.38 -4.31
CA ARG A 117 12.31 -0.60 -4.72
C ARG A 117 11.66 0.67 -5.30
N LEU A 118 11.82 1.80 -4.59
CA LEU A 118 11.27 3.09 -5.04
C LEU A 118 12.00 3.64 -6.27
N TRP A 119 13.28 3.28 -6.48
CA TRP A 119 14.01 3.63 -7.69
C TRP A 119 13.38 3.05 -8.95
N PHE A 120 13.07 1.76 -8.94
CA PHE A 120 12.38 1.11 -10.06
C PHE A 120 10.94 1.61 -10.21
N ALA A 121 10.24 1.87 -9.10
CA ALA A 121 8.92 2.49 -9.17
C ALA A 121 8.94 3.90 -9.81
N ALA A 122 9.99 4.69 -9.57
CA ALA A 122 10.18 5.98 -10.24
C ALA A 122 10.44 5.82 -11.74
N GLU A 123 11.13 4.76 -12.12
CA GLU A 123 11.36 4.40 -13.52
C GLU A 123 10.07 4.00 -14.23
N ASP A 124 9.27 3.13 -13.62
CA ASP A 124 7.95 2.73 -14.14
C ASP A 124 7.00 3.93 -14.30
N LEU A 125 7.06 4.89 -13.39
CA LEU A 125 6.30 6.15 -13.44
C LEU A 125 6.91 7.17 -14.41
N SER A 126 8.05 6.85 -15.04
CA SER A 126 8.78 7.74 -15.92
C SER A 126 9.19 9.07 -15.26
N LEU A 127 9.45 9.08 -13.98
CA LEU A 127 9.91 10.28 -13.25
C LEU A 127 11.37 10.58 -13.56
N CYS A 128 11.71 11.86 -13.53
CA CYS A 128 13.10 12.26 -13.40
C CYS A 128 13.61 11.86 -12.01
N ARG A 129 14.86 11.44 -11.93
CA ARG A 129 15.47 10.97 -10.68
C ARG A 129 16.66 11.84 -10.33
N ALA A 130 16.84 12.12 -9.05
CA ALA A 130 18.00 12.81 -8.49
C ALA A 130 18.41 12.13 -7.19
N LEU A 131 19.65 12.30 -6.76
CA LEU A 131 20.20 11.73 -5.55
C LEU A 131 20.78 12.81 -4.65
N PHE A 132 20.63 12.66 -3.33
CA PHE A 132 21.31 13.47 -2.33
C PHE A 132 22.00 12.55 -1.32
N ILE A 133 23.34 12.50 -1.36
CA ILE A 133 24.17 11.77 -0.39
C ILE A 133 24.31 12.63 0.85
N ASN A 134 23.60 12.24 1.91
CA ASN A 134 23.45 12.99 3.14
C ASN A 134 24.39 12.48 4.25
N ARG A 135 24.53 13.28 5.32
CA ARG A 135 25.29 12.94 6.53
C ARG A 135 26.79 12.82 6.34
N LEU A 136 27.35 13.61 5.45
CA LEU A 136 28.81 13.65 5.24
C LEU A 136 29.59 14.20 6.44
N ASP A 137 28.91 14.80 7.40
CA ASP A 137 29.44 15.26 8.68
C ASP A 137 29.63 14.16 9.72
N ARG A 138 29.18 12.93 9.46
CA ARG A 138 29.33 11.81 10.40
C ARG A 138 30.70 11.16 10.29
N PRO A 139 31.26 10.66 11.43
CA PRO A 139 32.60 10.02 11.44
C PRO A 139 32.72 8.78 10.54
N ASP A 140 31.59 8.09 10.28
CA ASP A 140 31.51 6.88 9.47
C ASP A 140 31.12 7.16 8.00
N ALA A 141 31.05 8.43 7.59
CA ALA A 141 30.71 8.82 6.24
C ALA A 141 31.86 8.56 5.24
N ASP A 142 31.53 7.94 4.12
CA ASP A 142 32.45 7.68 3.00
C ASP A 142 31.73 7.94 1.67
N TYR A 143 32.00 9.10 1.06
CA TYR A 143 31.38 9.53 -0.18
C TYR A 143 31.71 8.61 -1.35
N GLU A 144 33.00 8.23 -1.49
CA GLU A 144 33.49 7.42 -2.61
C GLU A 144 32.85 6.01 -2.58
N THR A 145 32.83 5.40 -1.39
CA THR A 145 32.17 4.11 -1.20
C THR A 145 30.67 4.20 -1.48
N ALA A 146 29.98 5.24 -0.98
CA ALA A 146 28.56 5.43 -1.25
C ALA A 146 28.28 5.62 -2.74
N MET A 147 29.08 6.43 -3.44
CA MET A 147 28.94 6.66 -4.88
C MET A 147 29.19 5.37 -5.68
N ALA A 148 30.20 4.59 -5.33
CA ALA A 148 30.48 3.30 -5.96
C ALA A 148 29.31 2.30 -5.78
N MET A 149 28.74 2.23 -4.56
CA MET A 149 27.55 1.38 -4.27
C MET A 149 26.33 1.83 -5.11
N LEU A 150 26.14 3.14 -5.27
CA LEU A 150 25.05 3.70 -6.09
C LEU A 150 25.25 3.34 -7.57
N GLN A 151 26.47 3.50 -8.11
CA GLN A 151 26.79 3.15 -9.49
C GLN A 151 26.65 1.65 -9.77
N ASP A 152 27.10 0.80 -8.84
CA ASP A 152 26.92 -0.66 -8.94
C ASP A 152 25.44 -1.04 -8.99
N ARG A 153 24.61 -0.34 -8.21
CA ARG A 153 23.18 -0.65 -8.08
C ARG A 153 22.28 -0.05 -9.16
N PHE A 154 22.58 1.18 -9.59
CA PHE A 154 21.69 1.99 -10.45
C PHE A 154 22.31 2.35 -11.81
N GLY A 155 23.55 1.94 -12.04
CA GLY A 155 24.22 2.12 -13.33
C GLY A 155 25.06 3.39 -13.45
N SER A 156 25.61 3.62 -14.65
CA SER A 156 26.59 4.66 -14.95
C SER A 156 25.98 6.03 -15.28
N SER A 157 24.66 6.16 -15.31
CA SER A 157 23.97 7.46 -15.57
C SER A 157 24.09 8.46 -14.42
N LEU A 158 24.74 8.10 -13.31
CA LEU A 158 24.90 8.95 -12.14
C LEU A 158 26.07 9.92 -12.33
N GLY A 159 25.78 11.22 -12.31
CA GLY A 159 26.79 12.27 -12.44
C GLY A 159 26.84 13.19 -11.23
N ALA A 160 28.02 13.38 -10.65
CA ALA A 160 28.22 14.26 -9.50
C ALA A 160 28.03 15.73 -9.90
N VAL A 161 27.02 16.37 -9.34
CA VAL A 161 26.80 17.84 -9.46
C VAL A 161 27.51 18.58 -8.33
N THR A 162 27.60 17.95 -7.16
CA THR A 162 28.42 18.43 -6.06
C THR A 162 29.27 17.31 -5.50
N ILE A 163 30.51 17.63 -5.10
CA ILE A 163 31.41 16.73 -4.38
C ILE A 163 31.79 17.34 -3.01
N PRO A 164 32.02 16.53 -1.94
CA PRO A 164 32.33 17.04 -0.64
C PRO A 164 33.77 17.55 -0.53
N MET A 165 34.03 18.55 0.31
CA MET A 165 35.36 18.91 0.78
C MET A 165 35.63 18.22 2.11
N GLY A 166 36.24 17.04 2.04
CA GLY A 166 36.49 16.16 3.19
C GLY A 166 35.26 15.34 3.63
N SER A 167 35.42 14.56 4.70
CA SER A 167 34.37 13.71 5.27
C SER A 167 34.45 13.70 6.80
N GLY A 168 33.36 13.35 7.47
CA GLY A 168 33.28 13.26 8.93
C GLY A 168 33.59 14.60 9.61
N GLU A 169 34.52 14.61 10.55
CA GLU A 169 34.93 15.83 11.24
C GLU A 169 35.64 16.83 10.31
N ALA A 170 36.26 16.35 9.25
CA ALA A 170 36.94 17.18 8.24
C ALA A 170 36.00 17.72 7.16
N PHE A 171 34.71 17.33 7.17
CA PHE A 171 33.72 17.86 6.22
C PHE A 171 33.54 19.37 6.43
N SER A 172 33.91 20.16 5.42
CA SER A 172 33.99 21.63 5.50
C SER A 172 33.14 22.38 4.49
N GLY A 173 32.35 21.66 3.67
CA GLY A 173 31.51 22.23 2.63
C GLY A 173 31.50 21.36 1.38
N ILE A 174 31.02 21.90 0.27
CA ILE A 174 30.92 21.19 -1.01
C ILE A 174 31.59 21.97 -2.13
N ILE A 175 31.97 21.28 -3.19
CA ILE A 175 32.38 21.85 -4.46
C ILE A 175 31.21 21.74 -5.42
N ASP A 176 30.81 22.84 -5.99
CA ASP A 176 29.86 22.92 -7.11
C ASP A 176 30.62 22.60 -8.39
N VAL A 177 30.38 21.39 -8.92
CA VAL A 177 31.05 20.88 -10.13
C VAL A 177 30.63 21.66 -11.37
N VAL A 178 29.38 22.14 -11.39
CA VAL A 178 28.83 22.90 -12.52
C VAL A 178 29.48 24.28 -12.63
N HIS A 179 29.66 24.98 -11.51
CA HIS A 179 30.20 26.35 -11.50
C HIS A 179 31.69 26.41 -11.14
N GLN A 180 32.30 25.28 -10.80
CA GLN A 180 33.70 25.18 -10.36
C GLN A 180 34.03 26.16 -9.21
N LYS A 181 33.21 26.11 -8.17
CA LYS A 181 33.34 26.92 -6.96
C LYS A 181 33.16 26.06 -5.70
N ALA A 182 33.89 26.43 -4.65
CA ALA A 182 33.62 25.89 -3.32
C ALA A 182 32.50 26.68 -2.65
N ARG A 183 31.58 25.97 -2.01
CA ARG A 183 30.44 26.54 -1.26
C ARG A 183 30.45 26.03 0.17
N LYS A 184 30.27 26.95 1.13
CA LYS A 184 30.17 26.67 2.57
C LYS A 184 29.05 27.51 3.19
N LEU A 185 28.51 27.07 4.29
CA LEU A 185 27.68 27.90 5.14
C LEU A 185 28.51 28.44 6.33
N ILE A 186 28.62 29.75 6.45
CA ILE A 186 29.26 30.42 7.60
C ILE A 186 28.19 31.26 8.28
N ASP A 187 27.91 30.98 9.55
CA ASP A 187 26.88 31.66 10.34
C ASP A 187 25.51 31.70 9.63
N GLY A 188 25.14 30.57 8.94
CA GLY A 188 23.87 30.44 8.20
C GLY A 188 23.82 31.25 6.89
N LYS A 189 24.95 31.77 6.41
CA LYS A 189 25.05 32.51 5.15
C LYS A 189 25.93 31.72 4.16
N PRO A 190 25.48 31.58 2.89
CA PRO A 190 26.29 30.94 1.87
C PRO A 190 27.52 31.79 1.54
N GLU A 191 28.69 31.18 1.62
CA GLU A 191 29.96 31.76 1.14
C GLU A 191 30.43 30.97 -0.07
N VAL A 192 30.71 31.63 -1.18
CA VAL A 192 31.23 31.08 -2.40
C VAL A 192 32.67 31.53 -2.59
N THR A 193 33.58 30.56 -2.70
CA THR A 193 35.02 30.82 -2.83
C THR A 193 35.62 30.03 -4.00
N ASP A 194 36.88 30.33 -4.33
CA ASP A 194 37.64 29.48 -5.25
C ASP A 194 37.89 28.09 -4.61
N ILE A 195 38.00 27.05 -5.44
CA ILE A 195 38.27 25.69 -4.99
C ILE A 195 39.68 25.63 -4.36
N PRO A 196 39.82 25.10 -3.14
CA PRO A 196 41.14 24.90 -2.55
C PRO A 196 42.04 24.02 -3.42
N ALA A 197 43.34 24.34 -3.50
CA ALA A 197 44.30 23.69 -4.40
C ALA A 197 44.33 22.16 -4.25
N GLU A 198 44.07 21.65 -3.04
CA GLU A 198 44.01 20.21 -2.74
C GLU A 198 42.85 19.46 -3.42
N PHE A 199 41.75 20.16 -3.74
CA PHE A 199 40.58 19.58 -4.39
C PHE A 199 40.43 19.93 -5.87
N GLN A 200 41.37 20.75 -6.42
CA GLN A 200 41.27 21.27 -7.80
C GLN A 200 41.23 20.12 -8.84
N ALA A 201 42.12 19.14 -8.71
CA ALA A 201 42.22 18.02 -9.66
C ALA A 201 40.95 17.14 -9.62
N GLU A 202 40.38 16.92 -8.44
CA GLU A 202 39.15 16.16 -8.26
C GLU A 202 37.94 16.90 -8.89
N ALA A 203 37.86 18.21 -8.68
CA ALA A 203 36.80 19.04 -9.24
C ALA A 203 36.85 19.09 -10.79
N GLU A 204 38.06 19.19 -11.37
CA GLU A 204 38.26 19.18 -12.80
C GLU A 204 37.88 17.80 -13.41
N ALA A 205 38.26 16.71 -12.74
CA ALA A 205 37.89 15.36 -13.15
C ALA A 205 36.37 15.14 -13.10
N ALA A 206 35.74 15.57 -11.99
CA ALA A 206 34.28 15.50 -11.84
C ALA A 206 33.54 16.32 -12.92
N ARG A 207 34.05 17.52 -13.24
CA ARG A 207 33.49 18.36 -14.29
C ARG A 207 33.59 17.71 -15.67
N ALA A 208 34.73 17.11 -15.99
CA ALA A 208 34.93 16.40 -17.25
C ALA A 208 33.98 15.22 -17.37
N ALA A 209 33.87 14.37 -16.33
CA ALA A 209 32.98 13.24 -16.31
C ALA A 209 31.49 13.66 -16.41
N LEU A 210 31.10 14.74 -15.73
CA LEU A 210 29.74 15.29 -15.84
C LEU A 210 29.45 15.78 -17.27
N THR A 211 30.38 16.50 -17.88
CA THR A 211 30.24 17.00 -19.25
C THR A 211 30.11 15.86 -20.25
N GLU A 212 30.97 14.82 -20.14
CA GLU A 212 30.93 13.62 -20.99
C GLU A 212 29.58 12.93 -20.93
N LEU A 213 28.99 12.82 -19.72
CA LEU A 213 27.69 12.18 -19.51
C LEU A 213 26.55 13.00 -20.14
N VAL A 214 26.50 14.31 -19.90
CA VAL A 214 25.33 15.11 -20.33
C VAL A 214 25.37 15.56 -21.79
N VAL A 215 26.52 15.57 -22.40
CA VAL A 215 26.67 15.98 -23.81
C VAL A 215 25.97 15.01 -24.77
N GLU A 216 25.73 13.77 -24.34
CA GLU A 216 24.96 12.76 -25.09
C GLU A 216 23.50 13.20 -25.37
N ALA A 217 22.99 14.17 -24.63
CA ALA A 217 21.64 14.71 -24.84
C ALA A 217 21.53 15.59 -26.11
N ASP A 218 22.65 15.99 -26.73
CA ASP A 218 22.64 16.86 -27.90
C ASP A 218 23.69 16.43 -28.94
N ASP A 219 23.23 15.92 -30.06
CA ASP A 219 24.10 15.38 -31.11
C ASP A 219 25.13 16.39 -31.65
N GLU A 220 24.76 17.68 -31.79
CA GLU A 220 25.65 18.72 -32.29
C GLU A 220 26.75 19.06 -31.28
N LEU A 221 26.37 19.22 -30.03
CA LEU A 221 27.31 19.49 -28.93
C LEU A 221 28.20 18.29 -28.66
N MET A 222 27.67 17.06 -28.76
CA MET A 222 28.43 15.82 -28.63
C MET A 222 29.51 15.72 -29.73
N MET A 223 29.16 15.96 -30.98
CA MET A 223 30.13 15.94 -32.09
C MET A 223 31.25 16.98 -31.90
N ARG A 224 30.87 18.21 -31.47
CA ARG A 224 31.84 19.27 -31.17
C ARG A 224 32.78 18.87 -30.02
N TYR A 225 32.25 18.28 -28.96
CA TYR A 225 33.04 17.81 -27.83
C TYR A 225 34.02 16.71 -28.21
N LEU A 226 33.59 15.73 -29.01
CA LEU A 226 34.44 14.65 -29.54
C LEU A 226 35.56 15.15 -30.47
N GLU A 227 35.36 16.26 -31.18
CA GLU A 227 36.37 16.93 -31.98
C GLU A 227 37.33 17.81 -31.15
N GLY A 228 37.18 17.82 -29.84
CA GLY A 228 38.02 18.59 -28.91
C GLY A 228 37.57 20.05 -28.70
N GLY A 229 36.32 20.37 -29.09
CA GLY A 229 35.73 21.69 -28.80
C GLY A 229 35.25 21.77 -27.33
N GLU A 230 35.28 22.96 -26.78
CA GLU A 230 34.85 23.23 -25.43
C GLU A 230 33.31 23.38 -25.37
N ILE A 231 32.72 22.90 -24.28
CA ILE A 231 31.32 23.16 -23.89
C ILE A 231 31.29 24.35 -22.93
N THR A 232 30.58 25.40 -23.32
CA THR A 232 30.44 26.62 -22.50
C THR A 232 29.58 26.34 -21.26
N GLN A 233 29.63 27.25 -20.28
CA GLN A 233 28.82 27.17 -19.05
C GLN A 233 27.32 27.16 -19.37
N GLU A 234 26.87 28.04 -20.24
CA GLU A 234 25.46 28.16 -20.63
C GLU A 234 24.96 26.90 -21.36
N GLU A 235 25.79 26.34 -22.25
CA GLU A 235 25.48 25.08 -22.93
C GLU A 235 25.40 23.92 -21.96
N LEU A 236 26.32 23.81 -20.97
CA LEU A 236 26.28 22.75 -19.98
C LEU A 236 25.02 22.84 -19.12
N GLU A 237 24.62 24.02 -18.67
CA GLU A 237 23.38 24.20 -17.89
C GLU A 237 22.15 23.79 -18.70
N GLY A 238 22.11 24.11 -20.00
CA GLY A 238 21.07 23.64 -20.93
C GLY A 238 21.05 22.12 -21.07
N LEU A 239 22.25 21.51 -21.22
CA LEU A 239 22.41 20.05 -21.34
C LEU A 239 21.94 19.31 -20.05
N LEU A 240 22.21 19.85 -18.85
CA LEU A 240 21.77 19.23 -17.58
C LEU A 240 20.26 19.03 -17.55
N GLY A 241 19.49 20.07 -17.91
CA GLY A 241 18.02 19.98 -17.94
C GLY A 241 17.52 18.99 -18.99
N LYS A 242 18.11 19.02 -20.20
CA LYS A 242 17.75 18.12 -21.31
C LYS A 242 18.06 16.66 -20.98
N ALA A 243 19.27 16.37 -20.50
CA ALA A 243 19.73 15.03 -20.12
C ALA A 243 18.90 14.44 -18.95
N LEU A 244 18.50 15.29 -17.98
CA LEU A 244 17.60 14.88 -16.89
C LEU A 244 16.21 14.52 -17.42
N MET A 245 15.64 15.33 -18.30
CA MET A 245 14.34 15.07 -18.94
C MET A 245 14.34 13.79 -19.79
N GLU A 246 15.41 13.54 -20.51
CA GLU A 246 15.59 12.32 -21.30
C GLU A 246 15.96 11.10 -20.44
N ARG A 247 16.21 11.31 -19.13
CA ARG A 247 16.56 10.25 -18.16
C ARG A 247 17.85 9.51 -18.43
N ILE A 248 18.74 10.08 -19.23
CA ILE A 248 20.10 9.59 -19.49
C ILE A 248 21.07 10.03 -18.41
N PHE A 249 20.71 11.04 -17.64
CA PHE A 249 21.48 11.61 -16.54
C PHE A 249 20.67 11.64 -15.24
N VAL A 250 21.32 11.25 -14.15
CA VAL A 250 20.79 11.38 -12.79
C VAL A 250 21.76 12.20 -11.94
N PRO A 251 21.40 13.43 -11.57
CA PRO A 251 22.27 14.30 -10.78
C PRO A 251 22.45 13.77 -9.36
N VAL A 252 23.69 13.76 -8.89
CA VAL A 252 24.06 13.39 -7.52
C VAL A 252 24.56 14.63 -6.79
N PHE A 253 23.85 15.00 -5.74
CA PHE A 253 24.21 16.03 -4.80
C PHE A 253 24.80 15.41 -3.52
N SER A 254 25.59 16.18 -2.81
CA SER A 254 26.25 15.75 -1.59
C SER A 254 26.14 16.82 -0.51
N GLY A 255 26.02 16.42 0.78
CA GLY A 255 25.93 17.40 1.85
C GLY A 255 25.62 16.83 3.23
N SER A 256 25.22 17.74 4.13
CA SER A 256 24.72 17.46 5.46
C SER A 256 23.49 18.33 5.73
N CYS A 257 22.33 17.71 5.87
CA CYS A 257 21.07 18.42 6.18
C CYS A 257 21.12 19.10 7.55
N VAL A 258 21.83 18.53 8.54
CA VAL A 258 21.96 19.09 9.89
C VAL A 258 22.84 20.33 9.88
N ARG A 259 23.87 20.37 9.03
CA ARG A 259 24.72 21.55 8.82
C ARG A 259 24.20 22.46 7.71
N GLU A 260 23.11 22.06 7.03
CA GLU A 260 22.50 22.74 5.87
C GLU A 260 23.46 22.89 4.67
N GLU A 261 24.61 22.22 4.70
CA GLU A 261 25.61 22.22 3.65
C GLU A 261 25.13 21.38 2.42
N GLY A 262 25.33 21.92 1.22
CA GLY A 262 24.90 21.30 -0.04
C GLY A 262 23.44 21.53 -0.42
N VAL A 263 22.58 21.97 0.52
CA VAL A 263 21.14 22.15 0.27
C VAL A 263 20.84 23.33 -0.65
N ILE A 264 21.62 24.43 -0.55
CA ILE A 264 21.47 25.59 -1.46
C ILE A 264 21.77 25.20 -2.91
N SER A 265 22.83 24.39 -3.14
CA SER A 265 23.15 23.92 -4.50
C SER A 265 22.04 23.03 -5.07
N LEU A 266 21.37 22.24 -4.24
CA LEU A 266 20.19 21.48 -4.64
C LEU A 266 19.00 22.42 -4.97
N LEU A 267 18.74 23.46 -4.16
CA LEU A 267 17.68 24.43 -4.43
C LEU A 267 17.93 25.21 -5.73
N ASP A 268 19.17 25.62 -5.97
CA ASP A 268 19.58 26.27 -7.23
C ASP A 268 19.35 25.36 -8.44
N ALA A 269 19.71 24.10 -8.33
CA ALA A 269 19.49 23.11 -9.37
C ALA A 269 18.00 22.85 -9.63
N VAL A 270 17.20 22.71 -8.56
CA VAL A 270 15.76 22.57 -8.70
C VAL A 270 15.14 23.77 -9.39
N ASP A 271 15.53 25.01 -9.03
CA ASP A 271 15.05 26.21 -9.71
C ASP A 271 15.55 26.29 -11.16
N GLY A 272 16.83 25.99 -11.40
CA GLY A 272 17.47 26.20 -12.69
C GLY A 272 16.98 25.23 -13.78
N TRP A 273 17.12 23.93 -13.53
CA TRP A 273 17.02 22.92 -14.61
C TRP A 273 16.23 21.65 -14.27
N PHE A 274 15.63 21.51 -13.06
CA PHE A 274 14.66 20.44 -12.86
C PHE A 274 13.39 20.73 -13.68
N PRO A 275 12.67 19.69 -14.15
CA PRO A 275 11.50 19.89 -14.98
C PRO A 275 10.32 20.47 -14.21
N THR A 276 9.51 21.24 -14.93
CA THR A 276 8.12 21.53 -14.57
C THR A 276 7.20 20.49 -15.20
N MET A 277 5.96 20.43 -14.77
CA MET A 277 4.97 19.57 -15.40
C MET A 277 4.78 19.85 -16.89
N SER A 278 4.86 21.12 -17.30
CA SER A 278 4.71 21.55 -18.71
C SER A 278 5.80 21.02 -19.61
N ASP A 279 7.00 20.74 -19.09
CA ASP A 279 8.12 20.21 -19.87
C ASP A 279 7.86 18.78 -20.36
N PHE A 280 6.99 18.01 -19.69
CA PHE A 280 6.57 16.69 -20.14
C PHE A 280 5.57 16.73 -21.31
N GLY A 281 4.91 17.86 -21.53
CA GLY A 281 4.00 18.09 -22.66
C GLY A 281 2.72 17.26 -22.61
N ARG A 282 2.76 15.99 -22.16
CA ARG A 282 1.62 15.07 -22.18
C ARG A 282 1.62 14.10 -21.00
N ILE A 283 0.41 13.69 -20.61
CA ILE A 283 0.19 12.68 -19.57
C ILE A 283 -0.58 11.50 -20.17
N PRO A 284 -0.16 10.24 -19.89
CA PRO A 284 -0.89 9.06 -20.33
C PRO A 284 -2.23 8.90 -19.60
N LEU A 285 -3.26 8.48 -20.33
CA LEU A 285 -4.58 8.16 -19.83
C LEU A 285 -4.81 6.63 -19.83
N VAL A 286 -5.73 6.18 -19.00
CA VAL A 286 -6.11 4.75 -18.89
C VAL A 286 -6.53 4.15 -20.22
N ASN A 287 -7.19 4.92 -21.08
CA ASN A 287 -7.66 4.47 -22.40
C ASN A 287 -6.55 4.43 -23.49
N GLY A 288 -5.31 4.71 -23.13
CA GLY A 288 -4.16 4.77 -24.05
C GLY A 288 -4.01 6.08 -24.82
N GLU A 289 -4.93 7.04 -24.62
CA GLU A 289 -4.78 8.39 -25.14
C GLU A 289 -3.79 9.20 -24.30
N GLN A 290 -3.47 10.40 -24.76
CA GLN A 290 -2.60 11.35 -24.07
C GLN A 290 -3.35 12.64 -23.79
N LEU A 291 -3.22 13.18 -22.57
CA LEU A 291 -3.71 14.50 -22.19
C LEU A 291 -2.60 15.52 -22.41
N ASP A 292 -2.86 16.54 -23.26
CA ASP A 292 -1.95 17.67 -23.41
C ASP A 292 -1.95 18.54 -22.15
N ILE A 293 -0.77 18.88 -21.65
CA ILE A 293 -0.56 19.73 -20.48
C ILE A 293 -0.52 21.17 -20.95
N SER A 294 -1.52 21.97 -20.61
CA SER A 294 -1.49 23.41 -20.84
C SER A 294 -2.17 24.13 -19.67
N PRO A 295 -1.52 25.14 -19.08
CA PRO A 295 -2.16 26.02 -18.08
C PRO A 295 -3.32 26.83 -18.67
N ASP A 296 -3.27 27.10 -19.96
CA ASP A 296 -4.27 27.90 -20.68
C ASP A 296 -5.46 27.08 -21.22
N ASP A 297 -5.49 25.77 -20.96
CA ASP A 297 -6.65 24.94 -21.33
C ASP A 297 -7.87 25.35 -20.49
N GLU A 298 -8.96 25.68 -21.16
CA GLU A 298 -10.22 26.02 -20.51
C GLU A 298 -10.88 24.80 -19.80
N ARG A 299 -10.35 23.60 -20.01
CA ARG A 299 -10.87 22.34 -19.46
C ARG A 299 -9.98 21.82 -18.33
N PRO A 300 -10.17 22.27 -17.09
CA PRO A 300 -9.35 21.80 -15.98
C PRO A 300 -9.50 20.29 -15.76
N VAL A 301 -8.36 19.67 -15.50
CA VAL A 301 -8.23 18.28 -15.08
C VAL A 301 -7.42 18.22 -13.77
N ALA A 302 -7.94 17.52 -12.78
CA ALA A 302 -7.35 17.42 -11.47
C ALA A 302 -7.27 15.95 -11.04
N PHE A 303 -6.17 15.56 -10.41
CA PHE A 303 -5.88 14.20 -9.96
C PHE A 303 -5.78 14.15 -8.44
N ALA A 304 -6.63 13.37 -7.81
CA ALA A 304 -6.64 13.15 -6.38
C ALA A 304 -5.60 12.08 -6.03
N PHE A 305 -4.39 12.49 -5.65
CA PHE A 305 -3.33 11.53 -5.39
C PHE A 305 -3.26 11.02 -3.95
N LYS A 306 -3.88 11.73 -2.98
CA LYS A 306 -3.87 11.37 -1.57
C LYS A 306 -5.12 11.86 -0.88
N SER A 307 -5.61 11.08 0.08
CA SER A 307 -6.64 11.52 1.03
C SER A 307 -6.20 11.24 2.46
N LEU A 308 -6.63 12.08 3.41
CA LEU A 308 -6.44 11.83 4.83
C LEU A 308 -7.67 12.27 5.63
N GLN A 309 -7.85 11.68 6.80
CA GLN A 309 -8.88 12.09 7.76
C GLN A 309 -8.27 13.03 8.79
N ASP A 310 -8.59 14.31 8.69
CA ASP A 310 -8.14 15.33 9.65
C ASP A 310 -9.17 15.46 10.78
N PRO A 311 -8.76 15.54 12.07
CA PRO A 311 -9.69 15.64 13.19
C PRO A 311 -10.58 16.89 13.19
N GLN A 312 -10.13 18.00 12.60
CA GLN A 312 -10.80 19.29 12.60
C GLN A 312 -11.57 19.56 11.29
N ASN A 313 -10.93 19.23 10.16
CA ASN A 313 -11.44 19.57 8.83
C ASN A 313 -12.17 18.40 8.15
N GLY A 314 -12.16 17.21 8.75
CA GLY A 314 -12.71 15.99 8.16
C GLY A 314 -11.80 15.44 7.05
N LYS A 315 -12.39 14.91 5.96
CA LYS A 315 -11.61 14.41 4.84
C LYS A 315 -10.92 15.56 4.11
N LEU A 316 -9.61 15.47 3.96
CA LEU A 316 -8.77 16.33 3.15
C LEU A 316 -8.24 15.53 1.96
N THR A 317 -8.48 16.02 0.74
CA THR A 317 -8.00 15.38 -0.49
C THR A 317 -6.94 16.25 -1.14
N PHE A 318 -5.76 15.70 -1.36
CA PHE A 318 -4.64 16.34 -2.03
C PHE A 318 -4.78 16.14 -3.53
N VAL A 319 -4.76 17.22 -4.25
CA VAL A 319 -5.10 17.26 -5.67
C VAL A 319 -3.96 17.92 -6.44
N LYS A 320 -3.47 17.22 -7.47
CA LYS A 320 -2.55 17.75 -8.49
C LYS A 320 -3.39 18.26 -9.65
N VAL A 321 -3.16 19.49 -10.08
CA VAL A 321 -3.79 20.03 -11.29
C VAL A 321 -2.98 19.55 -12.51
N LEU A 322 -3.61 18.76 -13.38
CA LEU A 322 -2.96 18.16 -14.54
C LEU A 322 -3.06 19.04 -15.80
N ALA A 323 -4.15 19.76 -15.97
CA ALA A 323 -4.34 20.68 -17.07
C ALA A 323 -5.28 21.81 -16.66
N GLY A 324 -5.16 22.97 -17.31
CA GLY A 324 -5.99 24.14 -17.07
C GLY A 324 -5.80 24.75 -15.69
N THR A 325 -6.85 25.42 -15.21
CA THR A 325 -6.87 26.09 -13.91
C THR A 325 -8.14 25.72 -13.15
N VAL A 326 -7.98 25.20 -11.93
CA VAL A 326 -9.09 24.97 -11.00
C VAL A 326 -9.30 26.19 -10.10
N SER A 327 -10.56 26.47 -9.76
CA SER A 327 -10.93 27.61 -8.91
C SER A 327 -11.73 27.14 -7.70
N ALA A 328 -11.59 27.85 -6.58
CA ALA A 328 -12.42 27.62 -5.41
C ALA A 328 -13.90 27.81 -5.76
N GLY A 329 -14.75 26.88 -5.34
CA GLY A 329 -16.17 26.88 -5.65
C GLY A 329 -16.56 26.26 -7.00
N SER A 330 -15.59 25.91 -7.87
CA SER A 330 -15.85 25.20 -9.13
C SER A 330 -16.34 23.76 -8.89
N GLU A 331 -16.96 23.19 -9.92
CA GLU A 331 -17.46 21.83 -9.91
C GLU A 331 -16.82 21.03 -11.05
N LEU A 332 -16.32 19.86 -10.74
CA LEU A 332 -15.76 18.90 -11.70
C LEU A 332 -16.46 17.55 -11.55
N ILE A 333 -16.46 16.76 -12.61
CA ILE A 333 -17.06 15.42 -12.62
C ILE A 333 -15.96 14.38 -12.34
N ASN A 334 -16.18 13.56 -11.35
CA ASN A 334 -15.32 12.42 -11.02
C ASN A 334 -15.43 11.33 -12.10
N ALA A 335 -14.33 10.92 -12.68
CA ALA A 335 -14.29 9.95 -13.78
C ALA A 335 -14.80 8.57 -13.37
N ARG A 336 -14.52 8.11 -12.14
CA ARG A 336 -14.95 6.81 -11.63
C ARG A 336 -16.43 6.78 -11.28
N THR A 337 -16.92 7.76 -10.52
CA THR A 337 -18.30 7.77 -10.01
C THR A 337 -19.31 8.41 -10.96
N ARG A 338 -18.82 9.18 -11.94
CA ARG A 338 -19.64 10.01 -12.87
C ARG A 338 -20.48 11.07 -12.16
N LYS A 339 -20.16 11.39 -10.91
CA LYS A 339 -20.86 12.40 -10.10
C LYS A 339 -20.11 13.72 -10.11
N PRO A 340 -20.83 14.86 -10.03
CA PRO A 340 -20.20 16.15 -9.83
C PRO A 340 -19.65 16.26 -8.41
N GLU A 341 -18.45 16.83 -8.29
CA GLU A 341 -17.77 17.12 -7.03
C GLU A 341 -17.39 18.61 -6.97
N ARG A 342 -17.70 19.24 -5.85
CA ARG A 342 -17.48 20.67 -5.67
C ARG A 342 -16.16 20.92 -4.93
N LEU A 343 -15.26 21.68 -5.54
CA LEU A 343 -14.02 22.16 -4.95
C LEU A 343 -14.32 23.40 -4.08
N SER A 344 -14.96 23.20 -2.93
CA SER A 344 -15.51 24.29 -2.11
C SER A 344 -14.48 25.32 -1.68
N HIS A 345 -13.31 24.88 -1.27
CA HIS A 345 -12.13 25.65 -0.89
C HIS A 345 -10.90 24.99 -1.47
N LEU A 346 -9.87 25.79 -1.73
CA LEU A 346 -8.55 25.30 -2.08
C LEU A 346 -7.56 25.77 -1.04
N TYR A 347 -6.77 24.85 -0.48
CA TYR A 347 -5.72 25.19 0.48
C TYR A 347 -4.35 24.81 -0.07
N ARG A 348 -3.33 25.60 0.26
CA ARG A 348 -1.95 25.13 0.31
C ARG A 348 -1.61 24.74 1.73
N MET A 349 -1.03 23.58 1.91
CA MET A 349 -0.60 23.08 3.21
C MET A 349 0.92 23.13 3.33
N CYS A 350 1.41 23.54 4.50
CA CYS A 350 2.79 23.38 4.93
C CYS A 350 2.77 22.65 6.27
N GLY A 351 3.12 21.37 6.28
CA GLY A 351 2.88 20.52 7.44
C GLY A 351 1.41 20.61 7.88
N LYS A 352 1.15 21.13 9.07
CA LYS A 352 -0.21 21.30 9.63
C LYS A 352 -0.88 22.62 9.21
N GLU A 353 -0.11 23.61 8.80
CA GLU A 353 -0.63 24.93 8.49
C GLU A 353 -1.29 24.96 7.10
N THR A 354 -2.40 25.67 6.99
CA THR A 354 -3.15 25.85 5.75
C THR A 354 -3.25 27.32 5.36
N ALA A 355 -3.15 27.62 4.07
CA ALA A 355 -3.38 28.93 3.50
C ALA A 355 -4.42 28.83 2.39
N ASP A 356 -5.46 29.67 2.42
CA ASP A 356 -6.46 29.75 1.37
C ASP A 356 -5.87 30.23 0.06
N VAL A 357 -6.27 29.60 -1.05
CA VAL A 357 -5.97 30.06 -2.41
C VAL A 357 -7.24 30.09 -3.25
N SER A 358 -7.34 31.04 -4.14
CA SER A 358 -8.51 31.21 -5.01
C SER A 358 -8.47 30.30 -6.24
N THR A 359 -7.25 30.06 -6.75
CA THR A 359 -7.02 29.29 -7.98
C THR A 359 -5.74 28.49 -7.89
N ALA A 360 -5.67 27.41 -8.68
CA ALA A 360 -4.47 26.60 -8.88
C ALA A 360 -4.37 26.19 -10.36
N ALA A 361 -3.23 26.45 -10.98
CA ALA A 361 -2.96 26.14 -12.38
C ALA A 361 -2.29 24.76 -12.54
N ALA A 362 -2.22 24.29 -13.79
CA ALA A 362 -1.50 23.05 -14.12
C ALA A 362 -0.10 23.01 -13.48
N GLY A 363 0.23 21.89 -12.88
CA GLY A 363 1.45 21.69 -12.11
C GLY A 363 1.31 22.00 -10.62
N ASP A 364 0.29 22.74 -10.17
CA ASP A 364 0.14 23.05 -8.75
C ASP A 364 -0.49 21.90 -7.93
N ILE A 365 -0.19 21.88 -6.66
CA ILE A 365 -0.76 20.94 -5.69
C ILE A 365 -1.57 21.74 -4.67
N VAL A 366 -2.83 21.34 -4.51
CA VAL A 366 -3.76 21.95 -3.55
C VAL A 366 -4.48 20.88 -2.75
N VAL A 367 -5.05 21.28 -1.62
CA VAL A 367 -5.84 20.41 -0.74
C VAL A 367 -7.28 20.89 -0.74
N VAL A 368 -8.19 19.99 -0.97
CA VAL A 368 -9.63 20.25 -1.03
C VAL A 368 -10.32 19.53 0.14
N PRO A 369 -11.00 20.28 1.04
CA PRO A 369 -11.72 19.66 2.15
C PRO A 369 -13.05 19.05 1.69
N LYS A 370 -13.44 17.95 2.32
CA LYS A 370 -14.74 17.27 2.13
C LYS A 370 -15.04 16.83 0.70
N LEU A 371 -14.00 16.60 -0.11
CA LEU A 371 -14.14 16.01 -1.43
C LEU A 371 -14.39 14.50 -1.28
N GLU A 372 -15.35 13.95 -2.04
CA GLU A 372 -15.65 12.51 -1.97
C GLU A 372 -14.70 11.65 -2.82
N ALA A 373 -13.94 12.29 -3.71
CA ALA A 373 -12.94 11.62 -4.52
C ALA A 373 -11.99 10.77 -3.67
N MET A 374 -11.73 9.55 -4.12
CA MET A 374 -10.75 8.64 -3.52
C MET A 374 -9.36 8.89 -4.11
N THR A 375 -8.34 8.39 -3.42
CA THR A 375 -6.98 8.37 -3.95
C THR A 375 -6.93 7.59 -5.27
N GLY A 376 -6.42 8.23 -6.33
CA GLY A 376 -6.40 7.71 -7.70
C GLY A 376 -7.51 8.27 -8.61
N ASP A 377 -8.53 8.95 -8.07
CA ASP A 377 -9.61 9.52 -8.89
C ASP A 377 -9.14 10.72 -9.70
N THR A 378 -9.65 10.83 -10.93
CA THR A 378 -9.46 11.98 -11.80
C THR A 378 -10.76 12.77 -11.89
N LEU A 379 -10.66 14.07 -11.75
CA LEU A 379 -11.76 15.03 -11.84
C LEU A 379 -11.59 15.90 -13.08
N SER A 380 -12.62 16.05 -13.89
CA SER A 380 -12.57 16.87 -15.10
C SER A 380 -13.94 17.46 -15.43
N VAL A 381 -14.00 18.44 -16.34
CA VAL A 381 -15.28 19.04 -16.76
C VAL A 381 -16.22 18.00 -17.37
N THR A 382 -15.70 17.02 -18.08
CA THR A 382 -16.51 16.00 -18.77
C THR A 382 -16.66 14.70 -18.00
N GLY A 383 -15.83 14.45 -16.99
CA GLY A 383 -15.73 13.18 -16.29
C GLY A 383 -15.22 12.01 -17.17
N LYS A 384 -14.72 12.29 -18.37
CA LYS A 384 -14.23 11.25 -19.30
C LYS A 384 -12.71 11.07 -19.29
N VAL A 385 -11.99 12.01 -18.70
CA VAL A 385 -10.54 11.96 -18.57
C VAL A 385 -10.20 11.18 -17.34
N GLU A 386 -9.42 10.12 -17.49
CA GLU A 386 -8.94 9.27 -16.41
C GLU A 386 -7.43 9.09 -16.56
N ALA A 387 -6.66 9.72 -15.67
CA ALA A 387 -5.20 9.62 -15.67
C ALA A 387 -4.79 8.18 -15.36
N ALA A 388 -3.71 7.72 -15.99
CA ALA A 388 -3.19 6.39 -15.71
C ALA A 388 -2.76 6.29 -14.25
N ALA A 389 -3.44 5.40 -13.50
CA ALA A 389 -3.12 5.13 -12.11
C ALA A 389 -1.90 4.19 -12.05
N PHE A 390 -1.02 4.45 -11.10
CA PHE A 390 0.04 3.50 -10.77
C PHE A 390 -0.50 2.38 -9.87
N ARG A 391 0.23 1.28 -9.79
CA ARG A 391 -0.14 0.14 -8.94
C ARG A 391 0.39 0.35 -7.53
N PHE A 392 -0.52 0.33 -6.56
CA PHE A 392 -0.15 0.29 -5.15
C PHE A 392 0.45 -1.07 -4.78
N PRO A 393 1.35 -1.10 -3.78
CA PRO A 393 1.83 -2.36 -3.20
C PRO A 393 0.66 -3.21 -2.68
N ASN A 394 0.79 -4.53 -2.81
CA ASN A 394 -0.24 -5.46 -2.34
C ASN A 394 -0.37 -5.44 -0.81
N SER A 395 -1.60 -5.48 -0.33
CA SER A 395 -1.96 -5.54 1.10
C SER A 395 -1.89 -7.00 1.58
N LEU A 396 -0.69 -7.47 1.89
CA LEU A 396 -0.41 -8.88 2.16
C LEU A 396 -0.62 -9.29 3.62
N TYR A 397 -0.53 -8.34 4.56
CA TYR A 397 -0.76 -8.59 5.97
C TYR A 397 -2.27 -8.58 6.24
N ARG A 398 -2.82 -9.71 6.67
CA ARG A 398 -4.24 -9.88 6.98
C ARG A 398 -4.41 -10.23 8.46
N THR A 399 -5.35 -9.58 9.12
CA THR A 399 -5.70 -9.86 10.52
C THR A 399 -7.17 -9.56 10.76
N ALA A 400 -7.79 -10.25 11.70
CA ALA A 400 -9.12 -9.91 12.15
C ALA A 400 -9.05 -8.92 13.33
N ILE A 401 -10.04 -8.04 13.44
CA ILE A 401 -10.14 -7.04 14.50
C ILE A 401 -11.46 -7.22 15.21
N GLU A 402 -11.41 -7.30 16.53
CA GLU A 402 -12.57 -7.37 17.39
C GLU A 402 -12.56 -6.19 18.38
N PRO A 403 -13.71 -5.53 18.63
CA PRO A 403 -13.78 -4.48 19.62
C PRO A 403 -13.78 -5.10 21.04
N ASP A 404 -13.20 -4.37 22.01
CA ASP A 404 -13.16 -4.82 23.40
C ASP A 404 -14.56 -4.76 24.08
N GLU A 405 -15.40 -3.83 23.62
CA GLU A 405 -16.76 -3.65 24.13
C GLU A 405 -17.81 -4.12 23.12
N ARG A 406 -18.72 -5.01 23.57
CA ARG A 406 -19.86 -5.45 22.75
C ARG A 406 -20.78 -4.29 22.38
N GLY A 407 -21.27 -4.28 21.14
CA GLY A 407 -22.17 -3.24 20.63
C GLY A 407 -21.45 -2.05 19.98
N THR A 408 -20.11 -2.07 19.93
CA THR A 408 -19.30 -1.05 19.23
C THR A 408 -18.84 -1.50 17.82
N GLU A 409 -19.24 -2.72 17.37
CA GLU A 409 -18.85 -3.32 16.09
C GLU A 409 -19.18 -2.41 14.89
N GLY A 410 -20.36 -1.75 14.95
CA GLY A 410 -20.78 -0.82 13.89
C GLY A 410 -19.90 0.44 13.82
N LYS A 411 -19.45 0.97 14.96
CA LYS A 411 -18.53 2.12 15.00
C LYS A 411 -17.14 1.73 14.53
N LEU A 412 -16.67 0.54 14.96
CA LEU A 412 -15.42 -0.04 14.50
C LEU A 412 -15.41 -0.14 12.97
N PHE A 413 -16.39 -0.82 12.39
CA PHE A 413 -16.47 -1.06 10.95
C PHE A 413 -16.54 0.26 10.16
N ALA A 414 -17.39 1.19 10.57
CA ALA A 414 -17.51 2.50 9.91
C ALA A 414 -16.22 3.36 9.96
N PHE A 415 -15.42 3.21 11.04
CA PHE A 415 -14.12 3.88 11.12
C PHE A 415 -13.10 3.24 10.16
N LEU A 416 -13.06 1.91 10.13
CA LEU A 416 -12.15 1.14 9.28
C LEU A 416 -12.45 1.37 7.79
N GLU A 417 -13.75 1.40 7.38
CA GLU A 417 -14.14 1.74 6.00
C GLU A 417 -13.65 3.13 5.60
N LYS A 418 -13.84 4.14 6.45
CA LYS A 418 -13.34 5.50 6.16
C LYS A 418 -11.81 5.56 6.05
N ALA A 419 -11.10 4.73 6.80
CA ALA A 419 -9.66 4.64 6.69
C ALA A 419 -9.24 3.99 5.37
N ALA A 420 -9.94 2.94 4.94
CA ALA A 420 -9.72 2.30 3.64
C ALA A 420 -10.07 3.21 2.46
N ASP A 421 -11.09 4.06 2.58
CA ASP A 421 -11.41 5.09 1.57
C ASP A 421 -10.29 6.13 1.38
N ALA A 422 -9.50 6.35 2.43
CA ALA A 422 -8.39 7.30 2.39
C ALA A 422 -7.07 6.65 1.92
N ASP A 423 -6.86 5.37 2.22
CA ASP A 423 -5.63 4.62 1.94
C ASP A 423 -5.92 3.38 1.09
N PRO A 424 -5.58 3.39 -0.21
CA PRO A 424 -5.81 2.26 -1.12
C PRO A 424 -5.07 0.97 -0.74
N THR A 425 -4.10 1.07 0.16
CA THR A 425 -3.37 -0.10 0.68
C THR A 425 -4.05 -0.75 1.88
N LEU A 426 -5.16 -0.18 2.35
CA LEU A 426 -6.02 -0.78 3.35
C LEU A 426 -7.26 -1.37 2.68
N LYS A 427 -7.61 -2.61 3.04
CA LYS A 427 -8.89 -3.22 2.66
C LYS A 427 -9.60 -3.69 3.92
N VAL A 428 -10.88 -3.47 3.96
CA VAL A 428 -11.73 -3.86 5.09
C VAL A 428 -12.89 -4.67 4.56
N GLU A 429 -13.07 -5.86 5.10
CA GLU A 429 -14.15 -6.76 4.71
C GLU A 429 -14.77 -7.42 5.93
N ARG A 430 -16.04 -7.75 5.85
CA ARG A 430 -16.69 -8.60 6.83
C ARG A 430 -16.84 -9.98 6.22
N ASP A 431 -16.12 -10.93 6.76
CA ASP A 431 -16.17 -12.32 6.32
C ASP A 431 -17.52 -12.93 6.70
N GLU A 432 -18.28 -13.41 5.73
CA GLU A 432 -19.63 -13.93 5.93
C GLU A 432 -19.64 -15.29 6.64
N ASP A 433 -18.60 -16.10 6.46
CA ASP A 433 -18.49 -17.43 7.05
C ASP A 433 -18.09 -17.37 8.53
N THR A 434 -17.10 -16.53 8.85
CA THR A 434 -16.55 -16.43 10.21
C THR A 434 -17.16 -15.30 11.02
N GLY A 435 -17.83 -14.35 10.36
CA GLY A 435 -18.38 -13.13 10.94
C GLY A 435 -17.32 -12.12 11.40
N GLN A 436 -16.04 -12.37 11.11
CA GLN A 436 -14.94 -11.50 11.51
C GLN A 436 -14.86 -10.24 10.64
N THR A 437 -14.46 -9.13 11.25
CA THR A 437 -14.00 -7.94 10.51
C THR A 437 -12.51 -8.12 10.19
N ILE A 438 -12.19 -8.30 8.92
CA ILE A 438 -10.83 -8.53 8.43
C ILE A 438 -10.27 -7.24 7.87
N VAL A 439 -9.05 -6.91 8.26
CA VAL A 439 -8.26 -5.82 7.71
C VAL A 439 -7.05 -6.40 6.99
N SER A 440 -6.90 -6.01 5.72
CA SER A 440 -5.69 -6.27 4.94
C SER A 440 -4.90 -4.98 4.81
N ALA A 441 -3.61 -5.04 5.06
CA ALA A 441 -2.69 -3.91 5.10
C ALA A 441 -1.34 -4.31 4.46
N ILE A 442 -0.46 -3.36 4.21
CA ILE A 442 0.91 -3.67 3.78
C ILE A 442 1.63 -4.42 4.91
N GLY A 443 1.49 -3.97 6.17
CA GLY A 443 2.16 -4.60 7.29
C GLY A 443 1.53 -4.33 8.65
N GLU A 444 2.11 -4.93 9.69
CA GLU A 444 1.60 -4.91 11.05
C GLU A 444 1.58 -3.52 11.67
N ALA A 445 2.61 -2.68 11.41
CA ALA A 445 2.68 -1.34 11.97
C ALA A 445 1.55 -0.43 11.45
N GLN A 446 1.10 -0.63 10.19
CA GLN A 446 -0.04 0.09 9.63
C GLN A 446 -1.33 -0.22 10.40
N VAL A 447 -1.57 -1.49 10.75
CA VAL A 447 -2.72 -1.90 11.57
C VAL A 447 -2.61 -1.36 13.00
N ALA A 448 -1.42 -1.36 13.59
CA ALA A 448 -1.21 -0.81 14.93
C ALA A 448 -1.56 0.69 14.99
N VAL A 449 -1.07 1.48 14.02
CA VAL A 449 -1.43 2.90 13.87
C VAL A 449 -2.93 3.09 13.68
N LEU A 450 -3.58 2.22 12.89
CA LEU A 450 -5.02 2.27 12.65
C LEU A 450 -5.84 2.05 13.94
N LEU A 451 -5.44 1.08 14.78
CA LEU A 451 -6.10 0.81 16.06
C LEU A 451 -5.93 1.95 17.07
N GLU A 452 -4.75 2.53 17.16
CA GLU A 452 -4.52 3.70 18.02
C GLU A 452 -5.37 4.91 17.56
N ARG A 453 -5.46 5.14 16.25
CA ARG A 453 -6.33 6.18 15.68
C ARG A 453 -7.82 5.91 15.92
N LEU A 454 -8.24 4.66 15.89
CA LEU A 454 -9.61 4.24 16.25
C LEU A 454 -9.93 4.63 17.71
N GLU A 455 -9.05 4.29 18.64
CA GLU A 455 -9.21 4.64 20.04
C GLU A 455 -9.26 6.15 20.25
N GLN A 456 -8.28 6.87 19.71
CA GLN A 456 -8.17 8.33 19.87
C GLN A 456 -9.32 9.12 19.23
N ARG A 457 -9.82 8.67 18.06
CA ARG A 457 -10.78 9.46 17.27
C ARG A 457 -12.22 8.99 17.38
N ALA A 458 -12.44 7.70 17.57
CA ALA A 458 -13.79 7.11 17.68
C ALA A 458 -14.13 6.67 19.11
N GLY A 459 -13.15 6.67 20.04
CA GLY A 459 -13.34 6.21 21.40
C GLY A 459 -13.70 4.71 21.48
N VAL A 460 -13.18 3.92 20.55
CA VAL A 460 -13.40 2.46 20.48
C VAL A 460 -12.07 1.76 20.63
N SER A 461 -11.90 1.03 21.72
CA SER A 461 -10.74 0.14 21.90
C SER A 461 -11.02 -1.18 21.18
N ALA A 462 -10.03 -1.67 20.47
CA ALA A 462 -10.11 -2.91 19.72
C ALA A 462 -8.73 -3.59 19.65
N HIS A 463 -8.73 -4.90 19.45
CA HIS A 463 -7.50 -5.69 19.37
C HIS A 463 -7.49 -6.63 18.17
N LYS A 464 -6.29 -7.07 17.81
CA LYS A 464 -6.09 -8.08 16.76
C LYS A 464 -6.44 -9.46 17.29
N VAL A 465 -7.15 -10.23 16.48
CA VAL A 465 -7.41 -11.66 16.74
C VAL A 465 -6.97 -12.49 15.54
N ALA A 466 -6.71 -13.77 15.78
CA ALA A 466 -6.33 -14.68 14.71
C ALA A 466 -7.48 -14.82 13.69
N LEU A 467 -7.11 -14.96 12.42
CA LEU A 467 -8.06 -15.29 11.37
C LEU A 467 -8.63 -16.68 11.61
N ARG A 468 -9.94 -16.80 11.61
CA ARG A 468 -10.62 -18.08 11.66
C ARG A 468 -10.57 -18.72 10.27
N ILE A 469 -10.21 -19.99 10.23
CA ILE A 469 -10.17 -20.73 8.97
C ILE A 469 -11.58 -21.20 8.67
N PRO A 470 -12.14 -20.92 7.47
CA PRO A 470 -13.50 -21.34 7.10
C PRO A 470 -13.50 -22.82 6.69
N TYR A 471 -13.26 -23.71 7.66
CA TYR A 471 -13.38 -25.13 7.45
C TYR A 471 -14.80 -25.50 7.00
N ARG A 472 -14.93 -26.66 6.32
CA ARG A 472 -16.20 -27.27 5.93
C ARG A 472 -16.25 -28.73 6.37
N GLU A 473 -17.45 -29.24 6.57
CA GLU A 473 -17.68 -30.66 6.84
C GLU A 473 -18.33 -31.32 5.61
N THR A 474 -18.04 -32.60 5.38
CA THR A 474 -18.75 -33.43 4.39
C THR A 474 -18.75 -34.88 4.84
N ILE A 475 -19.36 -35.75 4.06
CA ILE A 475 -19.46 -37.18 4.34
C ILE A 475 -18.82 -37.99 3.21
N ARG A 476 -18.34 -39.21 3.54
CA ARG A 476 -17.72 -40.13 2.57
C ARG A 476 -18.59 -41.28 2.13
N ARG A 477 -19.60 -41.62 2.94
CA ARG A 477 -20.44 -42.80 2.72
C ARG A 477 -21.91 -42.48 2.80
N VAL A 478 -22.69 -43.30 2.14
CA VAL A 478 -24.16 -43.33 2.27
C VAL A 478 -24.51 -43.88 3.66
N ALA A 479 -25.40 -43.21 4.36
CA ALA A 479 -25.93 -43.69 5.63
C ALA A 479 -27.41 -43.35 5.76
N SER A 480 -28.11 -44.08 6.61
CA SER A 480 -29.53 -43.86 6.88
C SER A 480 -29.80 -43.95 8.38
N ALA A 481 -30.57 -43.00 8.90
CA ALA A 481 -30.93 -43.02 10.33
C ALA A 481 -32.33 -42.49 10.60
N GLN A 482 -32.94 -42.99 11.67
CA GLN A 482 -34.21 -42.50 12.19
C GLN A 482 -33.99 -41.31 13.15
N GLY A 483 -34.67 -40.22 12.88
CA GLY A 483 -34.89 -39.15 13.81
C GLY A 483 -36.28 -39.19 14.40
N ARG A 484 -36.34 -39.34 15.72
CA ARG A 484 -37.62 -39.38 16.45
C ARG A 484 -37.62 -38.41 17.59
N HIS A 485 -38.58 -37.50 17.57
CA HIS A 485 -38.83 -36.56 18.67
C HIS A 485 -40.21 -36.86 19.27
N LYS A 486 -40.23 -37.27 20.53
CA LYS A 486 -41.46 -37.49 21.31
C LYS A 486 -41.34 -36.80 22.68
N LYS A 487 -42.18 -35.81 22.94
CA LYS A 487 -42.22 -35.12 24.25
C LYS A 487 -43.66 -35.00 24.69
N GLN A 488 -43.91 -35.51 25.90
CA GLN A 488 -45.22 -35.41 26.60
C GLN A 488 -44.99 -34.77 27.96
N THR A 489 -45.28 -33.48 28.08
CA THR A 489 -45.19 -32.75 29.36
C THR A 489 -46.41 -31.86 29.45
N GLY A 490 -47.45 -32.29 30.26
CA GLY A 490 -48.52 -31.47 30.79
C GLY A 490 -49.28 -30.50 29.89
N GLY A 491 -49.39 -30.75 28.59
CA GLY A 491 -50.07 -29.95 27.57
C GLY A 491 -50.14 -30.70 26.22
N SER A 492 -50.24 -29.97 25.07
CA SER A 492 -50.19 -30.62 23.74
C SER A 492 -48.84 -31.30 23.57
N GLY A 493 -48.82 -32.60 23.23
CA GLY A 493 -47.64 -33.39 22.97
C GLY A 493 -46.88 -32.90 21.72
N GLN A 494 -45.64 -33.29 21.58
CA GLN A 494 -44.83 -33.08 20.36
C GLN A 494 -44.41 -34.44 19.81
N TYR A 495 -44.76 -34.70 18.56
CA TYR A 495 -44.39 -35.93 17.87
C TYR A 495 -43.89 -35.64 16.46
N GLY A 496 -42.70 -36.08 16.16
CA GLY A 496 -42.10 -36.08 14.81
C GLY A 496 -41.23 -37.32 14.63
N ASP A 497 -41.34 -37.97 13.50
CA ASP A 497 -40.63 -39.21 13.18
C ASP A 497 -40.38 -39.26 11.71
N CYS A 498 -39.09 -39.27 11.31
CA CYS A 498 -38.64 -39.33 9.93
C CYS A 498 -37.37 -40.16 9.78
N TRP A 499 -37.28 -40.86 8.68
CA TRP A 499 -36.06 -41.56 8.26
C TRP A 499 -35.38 -40.78 7.15
N LEU A 500 -34.11 -40.48 7.37
CA LEU A 500 -33.26 -39.73 6.43
C LEU A 500 -32.17 -40.68 5.87
N ARG A 501 -31.98 -40.64 4.58
CA ARG A 501 -30.81 -41.16 3.88
C ARG A 501 -29.96 -40.00 3.42
N ILE A 502 -28.67 -40.06 3.70
CA ILE A 502 -27.69 -39.05 3.28
C ILE A 502 -26.64 -39.68 2.38
N GLU A 503 -26.25 -38.98 1.35
CA GLU A 503 -25.30 -39.41 0.31
C GLU A 503 -24.30 -38.31 0.01
N PRO A 504 -23.00 -38.63 -0.25
CA PRO A 504 -22.06 -37.63 -0.78
C PRO A 504 -22.59 -37.09 -2.12
N ASN A 505 -22.48 -35.76 -2.31
CA ASN A 505 -22.94 -35.06 -3.51
C ASN A 505 -21.86 -34.08 -4.01
N PRO A 506 -20.65 -34.55 -4.34
CA PRO A 506 -19.52 -33.72 -4.66
C PRO A 506 -19.84 -32.76 -5.81
N ASP A 507 -19.38 -31.50 -5.70
CA ASP A 507 -19.53 -30.41 -6.67
C ASP A 507 -20.98 -29.98 -6.99
N ALA A 508 -22.00 -30.63 -6.40
CA ALA A 508 -23.41 -30.31 -6.62
C ALA A 508 -24.09 -29.65 -5.40
N GLY A 509 -23.34 -29.51 -4.29
CA GLY A 509 -23.81 -28.83 -3.09
C GLY A 509 -24.90 -29.58 -2.34
N TYR A 510 -25.88 -28.85 -1.81
CA TYR A 510 -26.98 -29.39 -1.05
C TYR A 510 -28.16 -29.75 -1.96
N GLU A 511 -28.67 -30.98 -1.83
CA GLU A 511 -29.90 -31.46 -2.52
C GLU A 511 -30.81 -32.12 -1.50
N PHE A 512 -32.10 -31.76 -1.48
CA PHE A 512 -33.13 -32.42 -0.66
C PHE A 512 -34.16 -33.09 -1.55
N VAL A 513 -34.46 -34.37 -1.26
CA VAL A 513 -35.39 -35.20 -2.05
C VAL A 513 -36.49 -35.74 -1.14
N ASP A 514 -37.74 -35.58 -1.57
CA ASP A 514 -38.91 -36.20 -0.93
C ASP A 514 -39.23 -37.53 -1.63
N GLU A 515 -38.94 -38.66 -0.97
CA GLU A 515 -39.23 -40.02 -1.42
C GLU A 515 -40.36 -40.64 -0.61
N ILE A 516 -41.17 -39.87 0.13
CA ILE A 516 -42.27 -40.37 0.93
C ILE A 516 -43.38 -40.93 0.03
N VAL A 517 -43.72 -42.22 0.24
CA VAL A 517 -44.79 -42.90 -0.44
C VAL A 517 -45.95 -43.19 0.53
N GLY A 518 -47.21 -43.14 0.07
CA GLY A 518 -48.36 -43.50 0.86
C GLY A 518 -48.84 -42.49 1.92
N GLY A 519 -48.22 -41.29 1.96
CA GLY A 519 -48.68 -40.23 2.86
C GLY A 519 -48.33 -40.44 4.34
N HIS A 520 -47.32 -41.26 4.63
CA HIS A 520 -46.87 -41.56 6.00
C HIS A 520 -46.41 -40.29 6.75
N ILE A 521 -45.91 -39.30 6.04
CA ILE A 521 -45.69 -37.90 6.54
C ILE A 521 -46.56 -36.99 5.68
N PRO A 522 -47.44 -36.16 6.24
CA PRO A 522 -48.17 -35.17 5.49
C PRO A 522 -47.23 -34.15 4.79
N ARG A 523 -47.52 -33.84 3.52
CA ARG A 523 -46.68 -32.96 2.70
C ARG A 523 -46.34 -31.60 3.35
N GLY A 524 -47.25 -31.10 4.19
CA GLY A 524 -47.04 -29.84 4.93
C GLY A 524 -45.85 -29.86 5.91
N PHE A 525 -45.37 -31.04 6.33
CA PHE A 525 -44.24 -31.15 7.25
C PHE A 525 -42.89 -31.37 6.55
N ILE A 526 -42.88 -31.69 5.24
CA ILE A 526 -41.65 -31.91 4.46
C ILE A 526 -40.75 -30.67 4.48
N PRO A 527 -41.25 -29.42 4.27
CA PRO A 527 -40.42 -28.22 4.38
C PRO A 527 -39.80 -28.02 5.76
N ALA A 528 -40.46 -28.46 6.85
CA ALA A 528 -39.93 -28.39 8.19
C ALA A 528 -38.78 -29.38 8.41
N ILE A 529 -38.84 -30.55 7.77
CA ILE A 529 -37.74 -31.54 7.78
C ILE A 529 -36.53 -30.97 7.04
N ASP A 530 -36.72 -30.47 5.82
CA ASP A 530 -35.66 -29.83 5.03
C ASP A 530 -35.00 -28.65 5.81
N LYS A 531 -35.80 -27.78 6.39
CA LYS A 531 -35.30 -26.68 7.23
C LYS A 531 -34.49 -27.18 8.43
N GLY A 532 -34.92 -28.27 9.05
CA GLY A 532 -34.20 -28.89 10.18
C GLY A 532 -32.84 -29.47 9.77
N VAL A 533 -32.76 -30.04 8.58
CA VAL A 533 -31.51 -30.53 7.98
C VAL A 533 -30.58 -29.34 7.69
N GLN A 534 -31.06 -28.33 6.95
CA GLN A 534 -30.24 -27.16 6.58
C GLN A 534 -29.67 -26.40 7.78
N GLU A 535 -30.47 -26.22 8.83
CA GLU A 535 -29.99 -25.60 10.09
C GLU A 535 -28.90 -26.44 10.74
N THR A 536 -29.05 -27.77 10.74
CA THR A 536 -28.04 -28.68 11.31
C THR A 536 -26.76 -28.69 10.47
N MET A 537 -26.89 -28.62 9.14
CA MET A 537 -25.73 -28.47 8.24
C MET A 537 -24.97 -27.18 8.48
N ARG A 538 -25.67 -26.05 8.73
CA ARG A 538 -25.00 -24.78 9.06
C ARG A 538 -24.29 -24.82 10.41
N GLU A 539 -24.85 -25.50 11.37
CA GLU A 539 -24.24 -25.65 12.71
C GLU A 539 -23.04 -26.62 12.71
N GLY A 540 -22.97 -27.53 11.71
CA GLY A 540 -21.99 -28.61 11.67
C GLY A 540 -22.31 -29.73 12.67
N VAL A 541 -21.68 -30.89 12.47
CA VAL A 541 -21.88 -32.08 13.30
C VAL A 541 -20.59 -32.60 13.90
N LEU A 542 -19.50 -32.63 13.10
CA LEU A 542 -18.21 -33.20 13.47
C LEU A 542 -17.36 -32.22 14.31
N ALA A 543 -17.20 -31.00 13.82
CA ALA A 543 -16.33 -30.00 14.41
C ALA A 543 -16.97 -28.60 14.46
N GLY A 544 -18.27 -28.48 14.16
CA GLY A 544 -19.03 -27.24 14.24
C GLY A 544 -18.85 -26.32 13.04
N TYR A 545 -18.44 -26.85 11.91
CA TYR A 545 -18.31 -26.12 10.66
C TYR A 545 -19.42 -26.46 9.68
N PRO A 546 -19.85 -25.54 8.81
CA PRO A 546 -20.91 -25.80 7.86
C PRO A 546 -20.61 -27.00 6.96
N MET A 547 -21.63 -27.85 6.78
CA MET A 547 -21.53 -29.01 5.89
C MET A 547 -21.85 -28.61 4.45
N ILE A 548 -21.13 -29.22 3.51
CA ILE A 548 -21.31 -29.05 2.05
C ILE A 548 -21.38 -30.42 1.35
N ASP A 549 -21.87 -30.43 0.13
CA ASP A 549 -21.84 -31.58 -0.77
C ASP A 549 -22.56 -32.80 -0.20
N VAL A 550 -23.77 -32.57 0.30
CA VAL A 550 -24.62 -33.63 0.87
C VAL A 550 -25.98 -33.63 0.21
N LYS A 551 -26.38 -34.80 -0.32
CA LYS A 551 -27.75 -35.09 -0.75
C LYS A 551 -28.50 -35.77 0.38
N VAL A 552 -29.71 -35.31 0.66
CA VAL A 552 -30.56 -35.83 1.74
C VAL A 552 -31.90 -36.25 1.18
N ALA A 553 -32.29 -37.50 1.40
CA ALA A 553 -33.59 -38.02 1.04
C ALA A 553 -34.38 -38.36 2.31
N VAL A 554 -35.61 -37.85 2.42
CA VAL A 554 -36.59 -38.34 3.39
C VAL A 554 -37.45 -39.42 2.70
N TYR A 555 -37.43 -40.66 3.22
CA TYR A 555 -38.06 -41.79 2.55
C TYR A 555 -39.11 -42.54 3.38
N GLU A 556 -39.10 -42.37 4.71
CA GLU A 556 -40.05 -43.00 5.62
C GLU A 556 -40.27 -42.14 6.86
N GLY A 557 -41.37 -42.41 7.57
CA GLY A 557 -41.68 -41.74 8.84
C GLY A 557 -43.10 -41.98 9.28
N SER A 558 -43.47 -41.32 10.39
CA SER A 558 -44.82 -41.38 10.91
C SER A 558 -45.24 -40.08 11.56
N TYR A 559 -46.55 -39.84 11.63
CA TYR A 559 -47.11 -38.66 12.28
C TYR A 559 -48.21 -39.02 13.28
N HIS A 560 -48.46 -38.12 14.22
CA HIS A 560 -49.58 -38.24 15.17
C HIS A 560 -50.62 -37.14 14.86
N PRO A 561 -51.92 -37.48 14.68
CA PRO A 561 -52.91 -36.49 14.22
C PRO A 561 -53.04 -35.23 15.09
N VAL A 562 -52.71 -35.34 16.37
CA VAL A 562 -52.87 -34.25 17.38
C VAL A 562 -51.54 -33.63 17.78
N ASP A 563 -50.48 -34.45 17.94
CA ASP A 563 -49.22 -34.02 18.55
C ASP A 563 -48.14 -33.68 17.53
N SER A 564 -48.38 -33.92 16.23
CA SER A 564 -47.42 -33.58 15.17
C SER A 564 -47.54 -32.11 14.77
N ASN A 565 -46.42 -31.45 14.73
CA ASN A 565 -46.27 -30.07 14.25
C ASN A 565 -44.89 -29.85 13.59
N GLU A 566 -44.73 -28.71 12.91
CA GLU A 566 -43.51 -28.37 12.18
C GLU A 566 -42.27 -28.43 13.08
N MET A 567 -42.35 -27.90 14.33
CA MET A 567 -41.22 -27.89 15.25
C MET A 567 -40.81 -29.32 15.67
N ALA A 568 -41.77 -30.22 15.83
CA ALA A 568 -41.48 -31.60 16.16
C ALA A 568 -40.76 -32.33 15.01
N PHE A 569 -41.20 -32.12 13.78
CA PHE A 569 -40.53 -32.68 12.60
C PHE A 569 -39.17 -32.05 12.32
N LYS A 570 -39.00 -30.73 12.53
CA LYS A 570 -37.71 -30.06 12.48
C LYS A 570 -36.72 -30.65 13.48
N THR A 571 -37.17 -30.89 14.74
CA THR A 571 -36.33 -31.49 15.79
C THR A 571 -36.02 -32.96 15.45
N ALA A 572 -36.99 -33.71 14.91
CA ALA A 572 -36.80 -35.10 14.48
C ALA A 572 -35.76 -35.16 13.33
N ALA A 573 -35.87 -34.27 12.33
CA ALA A 573 -34.91 -34.15 11.25
C ALA A 573 -33.49 -33.88 11.74
N ARG A 574 -33.32 -32.95 12.67
CA ARG A 574 -32.01 -32.67 13.32
C ARG A 574 -31.40 -33.93 13.93
N ILE A 575 -32.20 -34.67 14.74
CA ILE A 575 -31.73 -35.89 15.40
C ILE A 575 -31.36 -36.98 14.37
N GLY A 576 -32.19 -37.15 13.33
CA GLY A 576 -31.97 -38.14 12.28
C GLY A 576 -30.74 -37.82 11.45
N PHE A 577 -30.59 -36.56 11.07
CA PHE A 577 -29.45 -36.10 10.28
C PHE A 577 -28.13 -36.24 11.06
N GLN A 578 -28.05 -35.82 12.32
CA GLN A 578 -26.86 -36.01 13.14
C GLN A 578 -26.44 -37.47 13.25
N LYS A 579 -27.40 -38.38 13.52
CA LYS A 579 -27.10 -39.79 13.59
C LYS A 579 -26.67 -40.40 12.25
N ALA A 580 -27.22 -39.92 11.13
CA ALA A 580 -26.81 -40.36 9.81
C ALA A 580 -25.40 -39.90 9.49
N VAL A 581 -25.04 -38.62 9.82
CA VAL A 581 -23.69 -38.07 9.64
C VAL A 581 -22.66 -38.87 10.44
N ASP A 582 -22.95 -39.22 11.71
CA ASP A 582 -22.04 -40.03 12.54
C ASP A 582 -21.71 -41.39 11.90
N GLN A 583 -22.65 -41.98 11.09
CA GLN A 583 -22.48 -43.25 10.40
C GLN A 583 -21.87 -43.11 9.01
N ALA A 584 -21.86 -41.89 8.44
CA ALA A 584 -21.45 -41.61 7.07
C ALA A 584 -19.97 -41.32 6.89
N GLU A 585 -19.13 -41.55 7.91
CA GLU A 585 -17.71 -41.18 7.94
C GLU A 585 -17.52 -39.68 7.64
N PRO A 586 -17.93 -38.81 8.55
CA PRO A 586 -17.75 -37.39 8.37
C PRO A 586 -16.27 -36.98 8.33
N VAL A 587 -15.94 -36.09 7.42
CA VAL A 587 -14.58 -35.54 7.26
C VAL A 587 -14.59 -34.02 7.27
N LEU A 588 -13.51 -33.45 7.76
CA LEU A 588 -13.27 -32.02 7.74
C LEU A 588 -12.47 -31.64 6.49
N LEU A 589 -12.86 -30.55 5.86
CA LEU A 589 -12.22 -29.98 4.70
C LEU A 589 -11.59 -28.65 5.09
N GLU A 590 -10.35 -28.39 4.63
CA GLU A 590 -9.68 -27.11 4.74
C GLU A 590 -9.67 -26.38 3.38
N PRO A 591 -9.84 -25.06 3.38
CA PRO A 591 -9.68 -24.28 2.16
C PRO A 591 -8.22 -24.30 1.71
N MET A 592 -8.01 -24.47 0.41
CA MET A 592 -6.71 -24.40 -0.24
C MET A 592 -6.54 -23.03 -0.89
N ALA A 593 -5.33 -22.54 -0.97
CA ALA A 593 -4.96 -21.30 -1.61
C ALA A 593 -3.93 -21.52 -2.72
N HIS A 594 -4.16 -20.92 -3.88
CA HIS A 594 -3.13 -20.73 -4.89
C HIS A 594 -2.32 -19.50 -4.55
N LEU A 595 -1.00 -19.67 -4.47
CA LEU A 595 -0.03 -18.59 -4.29
C LEU A 595 0.76 -18.40 -5.58
N GLU A 596 0.91 -17.14 -6.00
CA GLU A 596 1.95 -16.72 -6.92
C GLU A 596 2.94 -15.85 -6.15
N ILE A 597 4.16 -16.34 -5.96
CA ILE A 597 5.19 -15.73 -5.10
C ILE A 597 6.31 -15.26 -5.99
N THR A 598 6.60 -13.96 -6.00
CA THR A 598 7.71 -13.37 -6.75
C THR A 598 8.80 -12.93 -5.80
N VAL A 599 10.01 -13.42 -6.03
CA VAL A 599 11.20 -13.12 -5.22
C VAL A 599 12.44 -13.02 -6.12
N PRO A 600 13.48 -12.29 -5.70
CA PRO A 600 14.78 -12.37 -6.36
C PRO A 600 15.29 -13.83 -6.41
N ASP A 601 15.96 -14.20 -7.50
CA ASP A 601 16.42 -15.57 -7.77
C ASP A 601 17.21 -16.21 -6.60
N SER A 602 17.97 -15.38 -5.88
CA SER A 602 18.75 -15.80 -4.71
C SER A 602 17.90 -16.36 -3.55
N TYR A 603 16.61 -16.01 -3.48
CA TYR A 603 15.70 -16.44 -2.41
C TYR A 603 14.75 -17.55 -2.85
N ALA A 604 14.65 -17.87 -4.15
CA ALA A 604 13.70 -18.83 -4.69
C ALA A 604 13.80 -20.22 -4.01
N GLY A 605 15.00 -20.72 -3.78
CA GLY A 605 15.22 -21.99 -3.08
C GLY A 605 14.71 -22.01 -1.65
N SER A 606 14.93 -20.92 -0.88
CA SER A 606 14.44 -20.78 0.49
C SER A 606 12.92 -20.73 0.56
N VAL A 607 12.31 -20.04 -0.38
CA VAL A 607 10.84 -19.91 -0.47
C VAL A 607 10.20 -21.24 -0.84
N MET A 608 10.74 -21.99 -1.81
CA MET A 608 10.25 -23.34 -2.14
C MET A 608 10.34 -24.30 -0.95
N GLY A 609 11.44 -24.20 -0.16
CA GLY A 609 11.58 -24.96 1.09
C GLY A 609 10.52 -24.62 2.12
N ASP A 610 10.20 -23.34 2.31
CA ASP A 610 9.14 -22.86 3.22
C ASP A 610 7.74 -23.33 2.78
N VAL A 611 7.41 -23.22 1.49
CA VAL A 611 6.14 -23.73 0.93
C VAL A 611 5.99 -25.22 1.22
N SER A 612 7.05 -26.01 0.98
CA SER A 612 7.03 -27.45 1.23
C SER A 612 6.88 -27.80 2.71
N ALA A 613 7.54 -27.05 3.60
CA ALA A 613 7.42 -27.20 5.05
C ALA A 613 5.99 -26.86 5.55
N SER A 614 5.30 -25.95 4.87
CA SER A 614 3.92 -25.51 5.15
C SER A 614 2.86 -26.38 4.44
N ARG A 615 3.11 -27.65 4.21
CA ARG A 615 2.20 -28.60 3.52
C ARG A 615 1.81 -28.18 2.09
N GLY A 616 2.53 -27.20 1.51
CA GLY A 616 2.27 -26.71 0.18
C GLY A 616 2.90 -27.56 -0.91
N ARG A 617 2.35 -27.44 -2.11
CA ARG A 617 2.82 -28.10 -3.34
C ARG A 617 3.23 -27.03 -4.34
N VAL A 618 4.49 -27.04 -4.75
CA VAL A 618 4.98 -26.18 -5.84
C VAL A 618 4.49 -26.77 -7.17
N GLU A 619 3.76 -25.98 -7.94
CA GLU A 619 3.16 -26.37 -9.22
C GLU A 619 4.02 -25.97 -10.42
N GLY A 620 4.74 -24.86 -10.28
CA GLY A 620 5.58 -24.35 -11.33
C GLY A 620 6.48 -23.18 -10.88
N MET A 621 7.45 -22.89 -11.74
CA MET A 621 8.38 -21.79 -11.54
C MET A 621 8.68 -21.15 -12.89
N SER A 622 8.75 -19.84 -12.93
CA SER A 622 9.13 -19.07 -14.10
C SER A 622 10.10 -17.94 -13.72
N SER A 623 11.16 -17.79 -14.50
CA SER A 623 12.07 -16.65 -14.34
C SER A 623 11.53 -15.43 -15.07
N GLY A 624 11.64 -14.28 -14.44
CA GLY A 624 11.24 -13.00 -15.02
C GLY A 624 12.13 -12.62 -16.20
N THR A 625 11.56 -11.88 -17.14
CA THR A 625 12.25 -11.32 -18.30
C THR A 625 12.03 -9.82 -18.39
N GLY A 626 12.94 -9.09 -18.99
CA GLY A 626 12.84 -7.63 -19.11
C GLY A 626 13.00 -6.92 -17.76
N VAL A 627 12.00 -6.14 -17.34
CA VAL A 627 12.01 -5.37 -16.08
C VAL A 627 12.10 -6.29 -14.85
N SER A 628 11.56 -7.50 -14.93
CA SER A 628 11.62 -8.52 -13.86
C SER A 628 12.82 -9.47 -14.00
N ALA A 629 13.84 -9.13 -14.78
CA ALA A 629 15.04 -9.95 -14.90
C ALA A 629 15.75 -10.07 -13.54
N GLY A 630 16.07 -11.32 -13.13
CA GLY A 630 16.65 -11.61 -11.81
C GLY A 630 15.61 -11.92 -10.73
N GLU A 631 14.33 -12.01 -11.09
CA GLU A 631 13.25 -12.46 -10.23
C GLU A 631 12.70 -13.81 -10.70
N THR A 632 12.28 -14.61 -9.73
CA THR A 632 11.58 -15.89 -9.97
C THR A 632 10.17 -15.82 -9.39
N THR A 633 9.18 -16.18 -10.22
CA THR A 633 7.81 -16.37 -9.79
C THR A 633 7.54 -17.86 -9.55
N ILE A 634 7.10 -18.22 -8.34
CA ILE A 634 6.79 -19.56 -7.89
C ILE A 634 5.28 -19.68 -7.74
N LYS A 635 4.67 -20.65 -8.42
CA LYS A 635 3.27 -21.01 -8.27
C LYS A 635 3.12 -22.21 -7.37
N ALA A 636 2.28 -22.09 -6.36
CA ALA A 636 2.10 -23.15 -5.36
C ALA A 636 0.66 -23.21 -4.86
N THR A 637 0.22 -24.42 -4.45
CA THR A 637 -1.02 -24.61 -3.70
C THR A 637 -0.69 -24.99 -2.26
N ILE A 638 -1.28 -24.28 -1.30
CA ILE A 638 -0.99 -24.41 0.14
C ILE A 638 -2.30 -24.37 0.93
N PRO A 639 -2.44 -25.06 2.07
CA PRO A 639 -3.58 -24.86 2.96
C PRO A 639 -3.70 -23.39 3.43
N TYR A 640 -4.91 -22.85 3.37
CA TYR A 640 -5.15 -21.44 3.73
C TYR A 640 -4.72 -21.12 5.17
N ALA A 641 -4.79 -22.10 6.07
CA ALA A 641 -4.33 -21.98 7.44
C ALA A 641 -2.83 -21.57 7.52
N GLU A 642 -2.01 -22.00 6.56
CA GLU A 642 -0.59 -21.71 6.48
C GLU A 642 -0.29 -20.36 5.79
N VAL A 643 -1.32 -19.72 5.20
CA VAL A 643 -1.19 -18.41 4.55
C VAL A 643 -1.37 -17.27 5.53
N THR A 644 -2.02 -17.49 6.66
CA THR A 644 -2.42 -16.42 7.60
C THR A 644 -1.25 -15.59 8.15
N ASP A 645 -0.08 -16.18 8.29
CA ASP A 645 1.18 -15.51 8.71
C ASP A 645 2.24 -15.43 7.61
N TYR A 646 1.91 -15.88 6.40
CA TYR A 646 2.85 -16.02 5.29
C TYR A 646 3.52 -14.70 4.89
N ALA A 647 2.80 -13.57 4.96
CA ALA A 647 3.36 -12.25 4.71
C ALA A 647 4.60 -11.95 5.56
N THR A 648 4.53 -12.27 6.85
CA THR A 648 5.64 -12.05 7.79
C THR A 648 6.80 -13.01 7.51
N ARG A 649 6.49 -14.28 7.22
CA ARG A 649 7.50 -15.28 6.87
C ARG A 649 8.23 -14.94 5.57
N LEU A 650 7.49 -14.60 4.51
CA LEU A 650 8.06 -14.22 3.22
C LEU A 650 8.96 -12.99 3.33
N ARG A 651 8.55 -11.98 4.09
CA ARG A 651 9.39 -10.80 4.35
C ARG A 651 10.70 -11.17 5.05
N SER A 652 10.65 -12.05 6.02
CA SER A 652 11.84 -12.53 6.71
C SER A 652 12.79 -13.30 5.77
N LEU A 653 12.25 -14.20 4.94
CA LEU A 653 12.99 -15.02 4.00
C LEU A 653 13.63 -14.20 2.87
N SER A 654 12.92 -13.19 2.36
CA SER A 654 13.32 -12.38 1.21
C SER A 654 13.90 -11.02 1.58
N ARG A 655 14.16 -10.77 2.86
CA ARG A 655 14.58 -9.45 3.39
C ARG A 655 13.66 -8.31 2.96
N GLY A 656 12.36 -8.59 2.88
CA GLY A 656 11.33 -7.62 2.52
C GLY A 656 11.13 -7.37 1.03
N THR A 657 11.80 -8.12 0.15
CA THR A 657 11.69 -7.96 -1.31
C THR A 657 10.62 -8.84 -1.94
N GLY A 658 10.20 -9.93 -1.25
CA GLY A 658 9.22 -10.86 -1.79
C GLY A 658 7.79 -10.31 -1.78
N GLU A 659 7.08 -10.59 -2.86
CA GLU A 659 5.64 -10.32 -3.00
C GLU A 659 4.90 -11.61 -3.31
N TYR A 660 3.60 -11.66 -2.98
CA TYR A 660 2.76 -12.76 -3.38
C TYR A 660 1.33 -12.32 -3.63
N THR A 661 0.58 -13.13 -4.37
CA THR A 661 -0.86 -13.04 -4.47
C THR A 661 -1.47 -14.33 -3.94
N VAL A 662 -2.72 -14.26 -3.47
CA VAL A 662 -3.43 -15.40 -2.93
C VAL A 662 -4.83 -15.46 -3.50
N GLU A 663 -5.22 -16.65 -4.01
CA GLU A 663 -6.57 -16.94 -4.48
C GLU A 663 -7.04 -18.26 -3.86
N LEU A 664 -8.34 -18.38 -3.52
CA LEU A 664 -8.89 -19.62 -3.02
C LEU A 664 -8.98 -20.66 -4.15
N ALA A 665 -8.46 -21.87 -3.88
CA ALA A 665 -8.35 -22.96 -4.85
C ALA A 665 -9.38 -24.09 -4.67
N GLY A 666 -10.29 -23.94 -3.70
CA GLY A 666 -11.26 -24.99 -3.34
C GLY A 666 -10.97 -25.58 -1.96
N TYR A 667 -11.43 -26.81 -1.73
CA TYR A 667 -11.31 -27.47 -0.44
C TYR A 667 -10.66 -28.85 -0.60
N GLU A 668 -9.76 -29.20 0.32
CA GLU A 668 -9.17 -30.53 0.44
C GLU A 668 -9.36 -31.09 1.86
N GLN A 669 -9.33 -32.39 2.01
CA GLN A 669 -9.47 -33.03 3.32
C GLN A 669 -8.26 -32.71 4.20
N VAL A 670 -8.51 -32.28 5.44
CA VAL A 670 -7.45 -32.05 6.44
C VAL A 670 -6.78 -33.36 6.86
N PRO A 671 -5.50 -33.32 7.30
CA PRO A 671 -4.84 -34.44 7.97
C PRO A 671 -5.64 -34.93 9.19
N HIS A 672 -5.57 -36.23 9.46
CA HIS A 672 -6.37 -36.86 10.52
C HIS A 672 -6.12 -36.30 11.93
N ASP A 673 -4.90 -35.90 12.22
CA ASP A 673 -4.50 -35.31 13.52
C ASP A 673 -5.15 -33.91 13.71
N ILE A 674 -5.22 -33.10 12.66
CA ILE A 674 -5.90 -31.79 12.67
C ILE A 674 -7.41 -31.99 12.85
N GLN A 675 -8.02 -32.92 12.12
CA GLN A 675 -9.44 -33.25 12.27
C GLN A 675 -9.75 -33.69 13.70
N ALA A 676 -8.97 -34.61 14.26
CA ALA A 676 -9.16 -35.12 15.61
C ALA A 676 -9.07 -34.01 16.67
N ARG A 677 -8.12 -33.11 16.54
CA ARG A 677 -7.97 -31.96 17.44
C ARG A 677 -9.18 -31.02 17.37
N LEU A 678 -9.58 -30.60 16.18
CA LEU A 678 -10.70 -29.65 16.00
C LEU A 678 -12.04 -30.27 16.45
N ALA A 679 -12.24 -31.56 16.20
CA ALA A 679 -13.43 -32.28 16.70
C ALA A 679 -13.45 -32.37 18.23
N ALA A 680 -12.31 -32.59 18.88
CA ALA A 680 -12.20 -32.61 20.34
C ALA A 680 -12.49 -31.23 20.95
N GLU A 681 -11.90 -30.16 20.38
CA GLU A 681 -12.14 -28.76 20.80
C GLU A 681 -13.64 -28.39 20.69
N TYR A 682 -14.31 -28.85 19.62
CA TYR A 682 -15.75 -28.62 19.45
C TYR A 682 -16.57 -29.37 20.49
N ALA A 683 -16.22 -30.63 20.75
CA ALA A 683 -16.90 -31.43 21.75
C ALA A 683 -16.81 -30.82 23.17
N GLU A 684 -15.63 -30.29 23.53
CA GLU A 684 -15.41 -29.58 24.81
C GLU A 684 -16.26 -28.31 24.92
N ARG A 685 -16.24 -27.43 23.87
CA ARG A 685 -17.10 -26.23 23.83
C ARG A 685 -18.58 -26.54 23.97
N ARG A 686 -19.04 -27.57 23.24
CA ARG A 686 -20.42 -28.03 23.29
C ARG A 686 -20.80 -28.55 24.68
N ALA A 687 -19.88 -29.24 25.36
CA ALA A 687 -20.09 -29.71 26.74
C ALA A 687 -20.14 -28.55 27.76
N ALA A 688 -19.36 -27.47 27.50
CA ALA A 688 -19.36 -26.23 28.30
C ALA A 688 -20.61 -25.35 28.03
N GLY A 689 -21.44 -25.66 27.04
CA GLY A 689 -22.62 -24.88 26.67
C GLY A 689 -22.29 -23.61 25.87
N GLU A 690 -21.07 -23.48 25.39
CA GLU A 690 -20.64 -22.43 24.48
C GLU A 690 -21.10 -22.78 23.05
N ARG A 691 -21.80 -21.84 22.39
CA ARG A 691 -22.26 -21.99 21.01
C ARG A 691 -21.30 -21.34 20.04
#